data_b439149fca54e9334be3c24ee54bbd27
#
_entry.id   b439149fca54e9334be3c24ee54bbd27
#
_cell.length_a   1.000
_cell.length_b   1.000
_cell.length_c   1.000
_cell.angle_alpha   90.00
_cell.angle_beta   90.00
_cell.angle_gamma   90.00
#
_symmetry.space_group_name_H-M   'P 1'
#
loop_
_entity.id
_entity.type
_entity.pdbx_description
1 polymer ?
#
loop_
_entity_poly.entity_id
_entity_poly.type
_entity_poly.pdbx_seq_one_letter_code
_entity_poly.pdbx_strand_id
1 'polypeptide(L)'
;MKVPFSWLKQYVDIDVSAQELETKLFDCGFEVEELIDLGAEISKVVVGVVTECVPQEGTHLHICKVDCGDYGHDIQISTGAPNVYAGMHTPAALDGSTLPGGIKIKAKPLMGIESNGMLCSGEELGLNEDLYPGAEVYGLLDLPKDTVPGTPIQQVVGLDDYIFDISITANRADCQSVLGIAREVAAVLNKPLKMPATDYTVSDYKDPRLSITVEAPDLCPRYLGHYVRNITTGESPRWMRRQLALCGLRSISNVVDITNYVMLEIGQPMHAFDMDTLESCQIIVRRAKDGEKITTLDSKEFTLTPQNLVICDGEKPVALAGVMGGLNSEIKPETTQLLFESAKFARDNIRKTARGLGQNTDASAHYEKGISEYTTELGMARALHLIQELGCGEVTATEFDCSAGAPRKGKHFTARISAINAILGITVPTEEILAILKKLSFEVTMEADGDTMQVVAPRYREDIEIGEPDLAEEVIREYGYDHITPTFLKAAQVTTGGLTPDQHRRDKLKNAMCAQGFYEAMTLAFYADADLDALHIAPDAPERNVIRIVNPISSNLTIMRSLLAPSLLNVAVTNLKKGNAVGRLFELSNIYVPKQLPLTELPEERLHLGFVAFGEHEDFFAVKGALEDLAVSFGVTFEVERAEDVPYLHPGIAAYILCNGVRVGSFGKLANDVQAGLDLPRDSRANQKIFLGEIDYETLVAQLPAGLRYHPLPEFDTVARDLALVADEETPCGTIIAEMKRACKQLADVELFDIYRSEAIGAGKKSMAFTLHFAPENKALEAADVDRFVKKILGNLKFKLGIEIR
;
A
#
# COMPACT_ATOMS: atom_id res chain seq x y z
N MET A 1 15.78 -0.50 3.26
CA MET A 1 17.13 -1.11 3.31
C MET A 1 17.73 -0.83 4.68
N LYS A 2 18.12 -1.89 5.39
CA LYS A 2 18.72 -1.74 6.73
C LYS A 2 20.21 -1.44 6.66
N VAL A 3 20.62 -0.35 7.29
CA VAL A 3 22.01 0.14 7.28
C VAL A 3 22.46 0.40 8.73
N PRO A 4 23.33 -0.45 9.30
CA PRO A 4 23.85 -0.26 10.65
C PRO A 4 24.74 0.99 10.74
N PHE A 5 24.56 1.81 11.77
CA PHE A 5 25.35 3.02 12.01
C PHE A 5 26.83 2.72 12.18
N SER A 6 27.14 1.66 12.92
CA SER A 6 28.52 1.18 13.08
C SER A 6 29.19 0.78 11.75
N TRP A 7 28.40 0.27 10.77
CA TRP A 7 28.95 -0.07 9.46
C TRP A 7 29.23 1.19 8.63
N LEU A 8 28.35 2.20 8.65
CA LEU A 8 28.59 3.50 8.01
C LEU A 8 29.87 4.16 8.53
N LYS A 9 30.14 4.08 9.84
CA LYS A 9 31.35 4.62 10.47
C LYS A 9 32.66 4.00 9.96
N GLN A 10 32.61 2.84 9.33
CA GLN A 10 33.80 2.26 8.70
C GLN A 10 34.22 3.03 7.45
N TYR A 11 33.28 3.66 6.76
CA TYR A 11 33.50 4.39 5.50
C TYR A 11 33.55 5.90 5.67
N VAL A 12 32.88 6.44 6.67
CA VAL A 12 32.80 7.88 6.92
C VAL A 12 33.07 8.15 8.40
N ASP A 13 33.87 9.18 8.66
CA ASP A 13 34.12 9.64 10.02
C ASP A 13 32.95 10.49 10.51
N ILE A 14 31.93 9.81 11.02
CA ILE A 14 30.65 10.41 11.43
C ILE A 14 30.78 10.94 12.85
N ASP A 15 30.67 12.25 13.02
CA ASP A 15 30.80 13.00 14.28
C ASP A 15 29.47 13.56 14.81
N VAL A 16 28.36 13.15 14.21
CA VAL A 16 26.99 13.50 14.62
C VAL A 16 26.28 12.28 15.22
N SER A 17 25.19 12.52 15.97
CA SER A 17 24.34 11.45 16.48
C SER A 17 23.56 10.76 15.36
N ALA A 18 23.02 9.57 15.63
CA ALA A 18 22.16 8.86 14.68
C ALA A 18 20.91 9.66 14.31
N GLN A 19 20.32 10.36 15.29
CA GLN A 19 19.13 11.21 15.09
C GLN A 19 19.43 12.44 14.23
N GLU A 20 20.61 13.06 14.42
CA GLU A 20 21.03 14.16 13.55
C GLU A 20 21.33 13.70 12.13
N LEU A 21 21.90 12.51 11.97
CA LEU A 21 22.13 11.92 10.65
C LEU A 21 20.83 11.57 9.96
N GLU A 22 19.86 11.03 10.68
CA GLU A 22 18.50 10.79 10.17
C GLU A 22 17.90 12.06 9.57
N THR A 23 17.92 13.16 10.32
CA THR A 23 17.43 14.47 9.84
C THR A 23 18.15 14.91 8.57
N LYS A 24 19.47 14.79 8.53
CA LYS A 24 20.27 15.18 7.35
C LYS A 24 20.00 14.28 6.12
N LEU A 25 19.72 13.00 6.33
CA LEU A 25 19.32 12.10 5.26
C LEU A 25 17.95 12.49 4.69
N PHE A 26 16.99 12.84 5.53
CA PHE A 26 15.70 13.39 5.08
C PHE A 26 15.88 14.67 4.26
N ASP A 27 16.68 15.61 4.75
CA ASP A 27 16.93 16.88 4.08
C ASP A 27 17.52 16.70 2.68
N CYS A 28 18.36 15.68 2.48
CA CYS A 28 18.95 15.37 1.16
C CYS A 28 18.16 14.32 0.33
N GLY A 29 16.91 14.00 0.75
CA GLY A 29 15.96 13.24 -0.05
C GLY A 29 15.94 11.73 0.20
N PHE A 30 16.51 11.23 1.32
CA PHE A 30 16.41 9.84 1.73
C PHE A 30 15.41 9.68 2.88
N GLU A 31 14.32 8.97 2.63
CA GLU A 31 13.32 8.65 3.64
C GLU A 31 13.83 7.53 4.55
N VAL A 32 14.06 7.84 5.81
CA VAL A 32 14.32 6.84 6.86
C VAL A 32 12.95 6.43 7.42
N GLU A 33 12.48 5.24 7.07
CA GLU A 33 11.18 4.72 7.53
C GLU A 33 11.19 4.45 9.03
N GLU A 34 12.34 3.98 9.55
CA GLU A 34 12.54 3.71 10.97
C GLU A 34 14.01 3.86 11.36
N LEU A 35 14.27 4.55 12.47
CA LEU A 35 15.55 4.54 13.16
C LEU A 35 15.47 3.60 14.36
N ILE A 36 16.01 2.40 14.22
CA ILE A 36 15.95 1.34 15.23
C ILE A 36 17.13 1.51 16.21
N ASP A 37 16.84 1.78 17.47
CA ASP A 37 17.80 1.73 18.57
C ASP A 37 17.83 0.30 19.12
N LEU A 38 18.94 -0.43 18.90
CA LEU A 38 19.05 -1.83 19.33
C LEU A 38 19.01 -2.02 20.85
N GLY A 39 19.38 -1.00 21.61
CA GLY A 39 19.39 -1.04 23.06
C GLY A 39 18.16 -0.47 23.75
N ALA A 40 17.17 0.05 23.00
CA ALA A 40 16.05 0.81 23.56
C ALA A 40 15.21 0.03 24.58
N GLU A 41 15.05 -1.27 24.39
CA GLU A 41 14.25 -2.12 25.28
C GLU A 41 15.00 -2.60 26.53
N ILE A 42 16.30 -2.32 26.62
CA ILE A 42 17.15 -2.80 27.73
C ILE A 42 17.55 -1.61 28.63
N SER A 43 17.20 -1.70 29.90
CA SER A 43 17.64 -0.71 30.89
C SER A 43 18.11 -1.35 32.17
N LYS A 44 19.16 -0.77 32.80
CA LYS A 44 19.76 -1.23 34.06
C LYS A 44 20.23 -2.70 34.05
N VAL A 45 20.66 -3.20 32.89
CA VAL A 45 21.35 -4.46 32.76
C VAL A 45 22.83 -4.20 32.58
N VAL A 46 23.64 -4.75 33.47
CA VAL A 46 25.09 -4.50 33.50
C VAL A 46 25.88 -5.80 33.57
N VAL A 47 27.17 -5.72 33.33
CA VAL A 47 28.08 -6.85 33.56
C VAL A 47 28.13 -7.16 35.07
N GLY A 48 27.76 -8.36 35.44
CA GLY A 48 27.93 -8.90 36.79
C GLY A 48 29.01 -9.97 36.81
N VAL A 49 29.84 -9.97 37.85
CA VAL A 49 30.81 -11.02 38.10
C VAL A 49 30.32 -11.87 39.28
N VAL A 50 30.12 -13.15 39.07
CA VAL A 50 29.70 -14.10 40.13
C VAL A 50 30.89 -14.35 41.03
N THR A 51 30.91 -13.75 42.24
CA THR A 51 31.99 -13.94 43.24
C THR A 51 31.85 -15.23 44.06
N GLU A 52 30.59 -15.61 44.39
CA GLU A 52 30.24 -16.86 45.04
C GLU A 52 29.07 -17.51 44.35
N CYS A 53 29.08 -18.83 44.27
CA CYS A 53 27.99 -19.65 43.74
C CYS A 53 27.80 -20.90 44.58
N VAL A 54 26.67 -20.98 45.30
CA VAL A 54 26.38 -22.10 46.24
C VAL A 54 25.08 -22.77 45.78
N PRO A 55 25.08 -24.10 45.52
CA PRO A 55 23.84 -24.81 45.21
C PRO A 55 22.96 -24.87 46.47
N GLN A 56 21.65 -24.69 46.27
CA GLN A 56 20.66 -24.78 47.34
C GLN A 56 20.16 -26.21 47.49
N GLU A 57 20.28 -26.77 48.71
CA GLU A 57 19.80 -28.12 49.02
C GLU A 57 18.28 -28.24 48.73
N GLY A 58 17.90 -29.33 48.08
CA GLY A 58 16.50 -29.64 47.78
C GLY A 58 15.86 -28.87 46.60
N THR A 59 16.64 -28.07 45.89
CA THR A 59 16.18 -27.35 44.69
C THR A 59 17.21 -27.43 43.59
N HIS A 60 16.85 -26.94 42.39
CA HIS A 60 17.78 -26.77 41.27
C HIS A 60 18.41 -25.36 41.23
N LEU A 61 18.20 -24.55 42.27
CA LEU A 61 18.66 -23.18 42.31
C LEU A 61 20.10 -23.08 42.84
N HIS A 62 20.81 -22.07 42.34
CA HIS A 62 22.08 -21.59 42.87
C HIS A 62 21.87 -20.23 43.48
N ILE A 63 22.44 -19.98 44.66
CA ILE A 63 22.50 -18.68 45.30
C ILE A 63 23.85 -18.08 44.90
N CYS A 64 23.82 -16.97 44.18
CA CYS A 64 25.00 -16.29 43.72
C CYS A 64 25.18 -14.95 44.46
N LYS A 65 26.42 -14.60 44.74
CA LYS A 65 26.80 -13.23 45.04
C LYS A 65 27.46 -12.65 43.80
N VAL A 66 27.03 -11.48 43.44
CA VAL A 66 27.40 -10.85 42.15
C VAL A 66 27.96 -9.46 42.44
N ASP A 67 29.11 -9.19 41.87
CA ASP A 67 29.73 -7.86 41.84
C ASP A 67 29.31 -7.16 40.55
N CYS A 68 28.60 -6.07 40.68
CA CYS A 68 28.13 -5.22 39.56
C CYS A 68 28.82 -3.84 39.58
N GLY A 69 30.02 -3.73 40.07
CA GLY A 69 30.80 -2.48 40.15
C GLY A 69 30.06 -1.39 40.91
N ASP A 70 29.97 -0.21 40.36
CA ASP A 70 29.31 0.97 40.98
C ASP A 70 27.83 0.75 41.33
N TYR A 71 27.18 -0.28 40.78
CA TYR A 71 25.79 -0.62 41.08
C TYR A 71 25.62 -1.49 42.31
N GLY A 72 26.71 -2.02 42.88
CA GLY A 72 26.75 -2.75 44.13
C GLY A 72 27.63 -3.99 44.09
N HIS A 73 28.15 -4.33 45.26
CA HIS A 73 28.95 -5.52 45.47
C HIS A 73 28.14 -6.55 46.26
N ASP A 74 28.47 -7.84 46.14
CA ASP A 74 27.82 -8.94 46.84
C ASP A 74 26.29 -8.99 46.71
N ILE A 75 25.75 -8.51 45.56
CA ILE A 75 24.29 -8.54 45.29
C ILE A 75 23.85 -10.01 45.22
N GLN A 76 22.93 -10.39 46.10
CA GLN A 76 22.40 -11.75 46.08
C GLN A 76 21.40 -11.93 44.96
N ILE A 77 21.69 -12.84 44.03
CA ILE A 77 20.81 -13.22 42.92
C ILE A 77 20.71 -14.74 42.89
N SER A 78 19.48 -15.24 42.82
CA SER A 78 19.22 -16.69 42.70
C SER A 78 18.94 -17.03 41.24
N THR A 79 19.56 -18.10 40.73
CA THR A 79 19.37 -18.55 39.34
C THR A 79 19.17 -20.06 39.29
N GLY A 80 18.37 -20.50 38.27
CA GLY A 80 18.24 -21.93 37.97
C GLY A 80 19.11 -22.37 36.78
N ALA A 81 19.98 -21.53 36.30
CA ALA A 81 20.81 -21.82 35.13
C ALA A 81 21.87 -22.90 35.48
N PRO A 82 22.02 -23.94 34.63
CA PRO A 82 22.91 -25.06 34.94
C PRO A 82 24.41 -24.73 34.72
N ASN A 83 24.72 -23.66 34.01
CA ASN A 83 26.07 -23.29 33.61
C ASN A 83 26.69 -22.20 34.49
N VAL A 84 26.03 -21.79 35.61
CA VAL A 84 26.56 -20.78 36.52
C VAL A 84 27.75 -21.32 37.34
N TYR A 85 28.80 -20.51 37.47
CA TYR A 85 29.98 -20.83 38.30
C TYR A 85 30.62 -19.58 38.87
N ALA A 86 31.37 -19.73 39.97
CA ALA A 86 32.11 -18.64 40.58
C ALA A 86 33.24 -18.15 39.66
N GLY A 87 33.33 -16.85 39.41
CA GLY A 87 34.19 -16.22 38.48
C GLY A 87 33.58 -16.03 37.08
N MET A 88 32.30 -16.38 36.89
CA MET A 88 31.57 -16.12 35.63
C MET A 88 31.27 -14.62 35.48
N HIS A 89 31.55 -14.06 34.31
CA HIS A 89 31.07 -12.75 33.89
C HIS A 89 29.78 -12.97 33.11
N THR A 90 28.67 -12.30 33.51
CA THR A 90 27.35 -12.55 32.90
C THR A 90 26.48 -11.31 33.01
N PRO A 91 25.49 -11.11 32.11
CA PRO A 91 24.58 -9.98 32.25
C PRO A 91 23.74 -10.11 33.54
N ALA A 92 23.70 -9.04 34.30
CA ALA A 92 22.91 -8.94 35.54
C ALA A 92 21.86 -7.83 35.39
N ALA A 93 20.59 -8.23 35.31
CA ALA A 93 19.45 -7.35 35.33
C ALA A 93 19.10 -7.01 36.80
N LEU A 94 19.36 -5.77 37.23
CA LEU A 94 19.16 -5.30 38.58
C LEU A 94 17.68 -4.94 38.84
N ASP A 95 17.34 -4.67 40.12
CA ASP A 95 15.99 -4.24 40.49
C ASP A 95 15.55 -2.98 39.69
N GLY A 96 14.39 -3.06 39.09
CA GLY A 96 13.84 -2.02 38.17
C GLY A 96 14.39 -2.05 36.76
N SER A 97 15.13 -3.09 36.36
CA SER A 97 15.55 -3.30 34.96
C SER A 97 14.36 -3.60 34.05
N THR A 98 14.53 -3.29 32.78
CA THR A 98 13.65 -3.71 31.69
C THR A 98 14.44 -4.57 30.70
N LEU A 99 13.82 -5.64 30.22
CA LEU A 99 14.33 -6.54 29.19
C LEU A 99 13.41 -6.50 27.96
N PRO A 100 13.86 -6.99 26.79
CA PRO A 100 13.05 -7.10 25.58
C PRO A 100 11.66 -7.68 25.83
N GLY A 101 10.66 -7.15 25.10
CA GLY A 101 9.24 -7.49 25.31
C GLY A 101 8.63 -6.81 26.55
N GLY A 102 9.29 -5.79 27.12
CA GLY A 102 8.77 -5.01 28.25
C GLY A 102 8.81 -5.74 29.60
N ILE A 103 9.60 -6.79 29.73
CA ILE A 103 9.75 -7.59 30.96
C ILE A 103 10.45 -6.74 32.01
N LYS A 104 9.78 -6.52 33.16
CA LYS A 104 10.33 -5.75 34.29
C LYS A 104 10.84 -6.67 35.39
N ILE A 105 12.11 -6.53 35.71
CA ILE A 105 12.75 -7.27 36.80
C ILE A 105 12.56 -6.49 38.12
N LYS A 106 12.12 -7.20 39.14
CA LYS A 106 11.96 -6.68 40.51
C LYS A 106 12.59 -7.63 41.51
N ALA A 107 13.20 -7.04 42.52
CA ALA A 107 13.63 -7.81 43.66
C ALA A 107 12.45 -8.58 44.29
N LYS A 108 12.53 -9.88 44.34
CA LYS A 108 11.49 -10.76 44.89
C LYS A 108 12.08 -12.09 45.34
N PRO A 109 11.50 -12.73 46.37
CA PRO A 109 11.90 -14.08 46.76
C PRO A 109 11.64 -15.09 45.62
N LEU A 110 12.63 -15.92 45.32
CA LEU A 110 12.52 -17.06 44.41
C LEU A 110 12.58 -18.35 45.28
N MET A 111 11.51 -19.12 45.35
CA MET A 111 11.36 -20.29 46.23
C MET A 111 11.77 -20.01 47.72
N GLY A 112 11.42 -18.82 48.23
CA GLY A 112 11.69 -18.39 49.60
C GLY A 112 13.06 -17.77 49.84
N ILE A 113 13.89 -17.60 48.81
CA ILE A 113 15.21 -16.95 48.85
C ILE A 113 15.15 -15.59 48.17
N GLU A 114 15.64 -14.56 48.85
CA GLU A 114 15.73 -13.23 48.29
C GLU A 114 16.62 -13.23 47.04
N SER A 115 16.09 -12.67 45.94
CA SER A 115 16.83 -12.40 44.71
C SER A 115 16.65 -10.93 44.31
N ASN A 116 17.75 -10.19 44.33
CA ASN A 116 17.76 -8.73 44.07
C ASN A 116 18.03 -8.38 42.58
N GLY A 117 17.66 -9.29 41.68
CA GLY A 117 17.83 -9.18 40.25
C GLY A 117 17.70 -10.52 39.55
N MET A 118 18.13 -10.57 38.32
CA MET A 118 18.15 -11.76 37.49
C MET A 118 19.46 -11.79 36.67
N LEU A 119 20.12 -12.94 36.59
CA LEU A 119 21.20 -13.19 35.63
C LEU A 119 20.55 -13.61 34.31
N CYS A 120 21.04 -13.08 33.17
CA CYS A 120 20.37 -13.25 31.91
C CYS A 120 21.10 -14.18 30.95
N SER A 121 20.33 -14.88 30.13
CA SER A 121 20.75 -15.57 28.93
C SER A 121 20.91 -14.59 27.74
N GLY A 122 21.45 -15.07 26.65
CA GLY A 122 21.48 -14.28 25.39
C GLY A 122 20.08 -14.07 24.82
N GLU A 123 19.21 -15.07 24.91
CA GLU A 123 17.83 -14.99 24.43
C GLU A 123 17.01 -13.91 25.16
N GLU A 124 17.19 -13.79 26.49
CA GLU A 124 16.53 -12.75 27.30
C GLU A 124 16.97 -11.35 26.95
N LEU A 125 18.13 -11.19 26.31
CA LEU A 125 18.64 -9.93 25.77
C LEU A 125 18.26 -9.72 24.28
N GLY A 126 17.52 -10.62 23.67
CA GLY A 126 17.15 -10.57 22.24
C GLY A 126 18.32 -10.90 21.30
N LEU A 127 19.35 -11.59 21.79
CA LEU A 127 20.52 -11.98 21.01
C LEU A 127 20.36 -13.37 20.43
N ASN A 128 20.96 -13.59 19.27
CA ASN A 128 21.19 -14.89 18.66
C ASN A 128 22.71 -15.11 18.45
N GLU A 129 23.08 -16.30 17.97
CA GLU A 129 24.50 -16.68 17.80
C GLU A 129 25.23 -15.80 16.78
N ASP A 130 24.53 -15.25 15.78
CA ASP A 130 25.13 -14.36 14.77
C ASP A 130 25.40 -12.96 15.32
N LEU A 131 24.54 -12.47 16.22
CA LEU A 131 24.74 -11.17 16.89
C LEU A 131 25.81 -11.25 17.98
N TYR A 132 25.80 -12.33 18.79
CA TYR A 132 26.79 -12.51 19.86
C TYR A 132 27.07 -13.99 20.13
N PRO A 133 28.36 -14.44 20.09
CA PRO A 133 28.71 -15.83 20.31
C PRO A 133 28.28 -16.33 21.70
N GLY A 134 27.71 -17.53 21.75
CA GLY A 134 27.21 -18.13 22.96
C GLY A 134 25.82 -17.64 23.40
N ALA A 135 25.16 -16.80 22.60
CA ALA A 135 23.82 -16.27 22.91
C ALA A 135 22.74 -17.36 22.93
N GLU A 136 22.89 -18.42 22.16
CA GLU A 136 21.93 -19.54 22.08
C GLU A 136 22.28 -20.70 23.01
N VAL A 137 23.31 -20.59 23.87
CA VAL A 137 23.63 -21.60 24.87
C VAL A 137 22.53 -21.67 25.93
N TYR A 138 22.10 -22.88 26.25
CA TYR A 138 21.11 -23.09 27.31
C TYR A 138 21.68 -22.69 28.66
N GLY A 139 21.22 -21.60 29.24
CA GLY A 139 21.68 -21.04 30.51
C GLY A 139 22.06 -19.55 30.39
N LEU A 140 22.98 -19.10 31.23
CA LEU A 140 23.46 -17.72 31.25
C LEU A 140 24.44 -17.44 30.11
N LEU A 141 24.41 -16.22 29.61
CA LEU A 141 25.42 -15.73 28.67
C LEU A 141 26.77 -15.54 29.38
N ASP A 142 27.79 -16.31 29.01
CA ASP A 142 29.17 -16.20 29.55
C ASP A 142 29.95 -15.11 28.75
N LEU A 143 30.26 -14.02 29.42
CA LEU A 143 30.96 -12.91 28.87
C LEU A 143 32.49 -13.06 28.97
N PRO A 144 33.29 -12.41 28.12
CA PRO A 144 34.75 -12.42 28.26
C PRO A 144 35.22 -11.96 29.66
N LYS A 145 36.28 -12.61 30.16
CA LYS A 145 36.78 -12.37 31.53
C LYS A 145 37.40 -10.98 31.74
N ASP A 146 37.68 -10.29 30.69
CA ASP A 146 38.23 -8.92 30.69
C ASP A 146 37.15 -7.83 30.72
N THR A 147 35.86 -8.21 30.69
CA THR A 147 34.75 -7.27 30.82
C THR A 147 34.69 -6.66 32.20
N VAL A 148 34.49 -5.34 32.29
CA VAL A 148 34.50 -4.60 33.55
C VAL A 148 33.13 -4.70 34.22
N PRO A 149 33.05 -5.12 35.52
CA PRO A 149 31.78 -5.13 36.27
C PRO A 149 31.10 -3.75 36.28
N GLY A 150 29.78 -3.73 36.14
CA GLY A 150 29.00 -2.49 36.07
C GLY A 150 28.94 -1.83 34.68
N THR A 151 29.69 -2.31 33.70
CA THR A 151 29.54 -1.83 32.32
C THR A 151 28.14 -2.13 31.79
N PRO A 152 27.42 -1.14 31.18
CA PRO A 152 26.14 -1.41 30.53
C PRO A 152 26.25 -2.53 29.50
N ILE A 153 25.35 -3.50 29.55
CA ILE A 153 25.46 -4.71 28.74
C ILE A 153 25.43 -4.43 27.24
N GLN A 154 24.69 -3.40 26.82
CA GLN A 154 24.58 -3.01 25.43
C GLN A 154 25.96 -2.76 24.79
N GLN A 155 26.89 -2.14 25.53
CA GLN A 155 28.24 -1.84 25.05
C GLN A 155 29.09 -3.11 24.87
N VAL A 156 28.84 -4.13 25.67
CA VAL A 156 29.61 -5.39 25.64
C VAL A 156 29.13 -6.31 24.52
N VAL A 157 27.81 -6.38 24.34
CA VAL A 157 27.21 -7.26 23.34
C VAL A 157 26.91 -6.53 22.03
N GLY A 158 27.24 -5.20 21.97
CA GLY A 158 27.09 -4.36 20.78
C GLY A 158 25.65 -4.00 20.44
N LEU A 159 24.78 -3.89 21.43
CA LEU A 159 23.44 -3.35 21.29
C LEU A 159 23.39 -1.81 21.48
N ASP A 160 24.53 -1.15 21.55
CA ASP A 160 24.69 0.31 21.58
C ASP A 160 24.81 0.88 20.14
N ASP A 161 24.09 0.31 19.20
CA ASP A 161 24.11 0.65 17.80
C ASP A 161 22.69 1.00 17.31
N TYR A 162 22.63 1.67 16.15
CA TYR A 162 21.38 2.05 15.48
C TYR A 162 21.33 1.42 14.09
N ILE A 163 20.13 1.11 13.62
CA ILE A 163 19.90 0.69 12.25
C ILE A 163 18.97 1.72 11.58
N PHE A 164 19.43 2.28 10.47
CA PHE A 164 18.59 3.08 9.58
C PHE A 164 17.87 2.15 8.61
N ASP A 165 16.54 2.09 8.67
CA ASP A 165 15.76 1.45 7.61
C ASP A 165 15.36 2.51 6.59
N ILE A 166 16.03 2.49 5.43
CA ILE A 166 15.96 3.54 4.41
C ILE A 166 15.16 3.05 3.22
N SER A 167 14.14 3.81 2.84
CA SER A 167 13.38 3.62 1.61
C SER A 167 14.18 4.13 0.41
N ILE A 168 14.65 3.21 -0.43
CA ILE A 168 15.45 3.57 -1.62
C ILE A 168 14.52 3.71 -2.82
N THR A 169 14.53 4.89 -3.44
CA THR A 169 13.76 5.18 -4.65
C THR A 169 14.27 4.42 -5.86
N ALA A 170 13.43 4.24 -6.89
CA ALA A 170 13.76 3.43 -8.05
C ALA A 170 14.88 4.01 -8.92
N ASN A 171 15.13 5.33 -8.86
CA ASN A 171 16.21 6.01 -9.57
C ASN A 171 17.57 5.86 -8.87
N ARG A 172 17.59 5.68 -7.54
CA ARG A 172 18.82 5.62 -6.74
C ARG A 172 19.29 4.18 -6.48
N ALA A 173 19.43 3.39 -7.55
CA ALA A 173 19.92 2.01 -7.48
C ALA A 173 21.31 1.88 -6.83
N ASP A 174 22.17 2.89 -6.97
CA ASP A 174 23.49 3.01 -6.34
C ASP A 174 23.42 2.99 -4.81
N CYS A 175 22.32 3.49 -4.23
CA CYS A 175 22.06 3.55 -2.79
C CYS A 175 21.46 2.27 -2.20
N GLN A 176 21.24 1.22 -3.01
CA GLN A 176 20.90 -0.11 -2.49
C GLN A 176 22.10 -0.84 -1.88
N SER A 177 22.98 -0.11 -1.19
CA SER A 177 24.18 -0.65 -0.58
C SER A 177 24.65 0.26 0.56
N VAL A 178 25.35 -0.32 1.53
CA VAL A 178 25.96 0.45 2.61
C VAL A 178 26.95 1.48 2.07
N LEU A 179 27.74 1.10 1.06
CA LEU A 179 28.70 2.01 0.40
C LEU A 179 27.99 3.14 -0.36
N GLY A 180 26.84 2.85 -0.99
CA GLY A 180 26.05 3.87 -1.66
C GLY A 180 25.51 4.92 -0.68
N ILE A 181 24.92 4.48 0.43
CA ILE A 181 24.50 5.39 1.52
C ILE A 181 25.70 6.09 2.14
N ALA A 182 26.84 5.42 2.32
CA ALA A 182 28.05 6.06 2.84
C ALA A 182 28.56 7.20 1.95
N ARG A 183 28.40 7.11 0.61
CA ARG A 183 28.72 8.21 -0.31
C ARG A 183 27.84 9.44 -0.04
N GLU A 184 26.56 9.25 0.16
CA GLU A 184 25.63 10.32 0.49
C GLU A 184 25.91 10.92 1.86
N VAL A 185 26.15 10.08 2.87
CA VAL A 185 26.58 10.53 4.21
C VAL A 185 27.87 11.33 4.15
N ALA A 186 28.83 10.90 3.35
CA ALA A 186 30.09 11.63 3.16
C ALA A 186 29.87 13.01 2.53
N ALA A 187 28.97 13.11 1.52
CA ALA A 187 28.61 14.35 0.87
C ALA A 187 27.92 15.31 1.85
N VAL A 188 26.84 14.85 2.51
CA VAL A 188 26.04 15.64 3.46
C VAL A 188 26.87 16.14 4.65
N LEU A 189 27.77 15.30 5.19
CA LEU A 189 28.64 15.67 6.31
C LEU A 189 29.92 16.40 5.85
N ASN A 190 30.16 16.55 4.55
CA ASN A 190 31.37 17.08 3.98
C ASN A 190 32.65 16.38 4.51
N LYS A 191 32.61 15.06 4.57
CA LYS A 191 33.68 14.18 5.05
C LYS A 191 34.26 13.35 3.91
N PRO A 192 35.51 12.92 4.00
CA PRO A 192 36.07 12.00 3.01
C PRO A 192 35.46 10.60 3.14
N LEU A 193 35.18 9.98 1.99
CA LEU A 193 34.79 8.58 1.91
C LEU A 193 36.03 7.67 1.92
N LYS A 194 35.99 6.62 2.74
CA LYS A 194 36.96 5.52 2.73
C LYS A 194 36.41 4.38 1.89
N MET A 195 37.09 4.02 0.82
CA MET A 195 36.66 2.86 0.00
C MET A 195 37.01 1.53 0.67
N PRO A 196 36.18 0.49 0.52
CA PRO A 196 36.55 -0.85 0.97
C PRO A 196 37.78 -1.36 0.24
N ALA A 197 38.60 -2.20 0.91
CA ALA A 197 39.77 -2.84 0.30
C ALA A 197 39.34 -3.82 -0.80
N THR A 198 39.99 -3.79 -1.95
CA THR A 198 39.72 -4.60 -3.13
C THR A 198 40.97 -5.18 -3.77
N ASP A 199 42.12 -5.01 -3.16
CA ASP A 199 43.38 -5.56 -3.60
C ASP A 199 43.46 -7.08 -3.30
N TYR A 200 43.94 -7.84 -4.26
CA TYR A 200 44.14 -9.29 -4.15
C TYR A 200 45.29 -9.74 -5.04
N THR A 201 45.83 -10.88 -4.71
CA THR A 201 46.94 -11.48 -5.50
C THR A 201 46.38 -12.66 -6.30
N VAL A 202 46.89 -12.85 -7.49
CA VAL A 202 46.47 -13.88 -8.42
C VAL A 202 47.60 -14.91 -8.60
N SER A 203 47.25 -16.20 -8.47
CA SER A 203 48.21 -17.27 -8.78
C SER A 203 48.32 -17.49 -10.29
N ASP A 204 49.42 -18.07 -10.75
CA ASP A 204 49.67 -18.33 -12.18
C ASP A 204 48.80 -19.48 -12.76
N TYR A 205 47.96 -20.11 -11.91
CA TYR A 205 47.13 -21.24 -12.33
C TYR A 205 46.00 -20.80 -13.28
N LYS A 206 45.89 -21.54 -14.41
CA LYS A 206 44.79 -21.40 -15.36
C LYS A 206 44.12 -22.75 -15.58
N ASP A 207 42.81 -22.79 -15.47
CA ASP A 207 42.01 -23.96 -15.82
C ASP A 207 41.56 -23.89 -17.29
N PRO A 208 42.07 -24.73 -18.17
CA PRO A 208 41.77 -24.69 -19.60
C PRO A 208 40.37 -25.26 -19.93
N ARG A 209 39.71 -25.90 -18.97
CA ARG A 209 38.39 -26.52 -19.19
C ARG A 209 37.26 -25.48 -19.13
N LEU A 210 37.47 -24.40 -18.39
CA LEU A 210 36.45 -23.36 -18.17
C LEU A 210 36.27 -22.49 -19.41
N SER A 211 35.02 -22.23 -19.72
CA SER A 211 34.62 -21.24 -20.70
C SER A 211 33.30 -20.55 -20.28
N ILE A 212 33.13 -19.29 -20.61
CA ILE A 212 31.91 -18.55 -20.40
C ILE A 212 31.44 -17.97 -21.74
N THR A 213 30.18 -18.16 -22.08
CA THR A 213 29.54 -17.61 -23.27
C THR A 213 28.22 -16.93 -22.91
N VAL A 214 28.02 -15.73 -23.41
CA VAL A 214 26.75 -14.99 -23.28
C VAL A 214 26.05 -15.02 -24.64
N GLU A 215 25.02 -15.87 -24.77
CA GLU A 215 24.20 -15.99 -25.99
C GLU A 215 23.06 -14.93 -26.06
N ALA A 216 22.70 -14.33 -24.92
CA ALA A 216 21.67 -13.30 -24.82
C ALA A 216 22.25 -11.96 -24.32
N PRO A 217 23.09 -11.28 -25.11
CA PRO A 217 23.77 -10.04 -24.68
C PRO A 217 22.82 -8.86 -24.45
N ASP A 218 21.61 -8.88 -25.00
CA ASP A 218 20.55 -7.92 -24.74
C ASP A 218 19.95 -8.07 -23.33
N LEU A 219 19.98 -9.27 -22.75
CA LEU A 219 19.51 -9.56 -21.41
C LEU A 219 20.64 -9.63 -20.36
N CYS A 220 21.85 -9.91 -20.78
CA CYS A 220 23.07 -9.93 -19.98
C CYS A 220 24.16 -9.09 -20.65
N PRO A 221 24.15 -7.75 -20.47
CA PRO A 221 25.15 -6.88 -21.09
C PRO A 221 26.58 -7.14 -20.65
N ARG A 222 26.77 -7.63 -19.41
CA ARG A 222 28.09 -7.96 -18.89
C ARG A 222 28.02 -9.12 -17.91
N TYR A 223 28.95 -10.05 -18.03
CA TYR A 223 29.12 -11.20 -17.15
C TYR A 223 30.60 -11.37 -16.79
N LEU A 224 30.94 -11.24 -15.50
CA LEU A 224 32.26 -11.52 -14.96
C LEU A 224 32.25 -12.90 -14.30
N GLY A 225 33.23 -13.71 -14.59
CA GLY A 225 33.49 -14.99 -13.93
C GLY A 225 34.93 -15.06 -13.41
N HIS A 226 35.13 -15.51 -12.16
CA HIS A 226 36.45 -15.70 -11.61
C HIS A 226 36.54 -17.03 -10.88
N TYR A 227 37.51 -17.86 -11.27
CA TYR A 227 37.70 -19.19 -10.70
C TYR A 227 38.61 -19.11 -9.46
N VAL A 228 38.18 -19.75 -8.40
CA VAL A 228 38.89 -19.85 -7.11
C VAL A 228 39.00 -21.34 -6.75
N ARG A 229 40.17 -21.78 -6.33
CA ARG A 229 40.47 -23.16 -5.94
C ARG A 229 40.93 -23.26 -4.49
N ASN A 230 41.14 -24.49 -4.03
CA ASN A 230 41.58 -24.75 -2.66
C ASN A 230 40.63 -24.11 -1.62
N ILE A 231 39.37 -24.15 -1.91
CA ILE A 231 38.34 -23.60 -1.02
C ILE A 231 38.26 -24.43 0.25
N THR A 232 38.19 -23.73 1.38
CA THR A 232 37.85 -24.28 2.67
C THR A 232 36.58 -23.62 3.17
N THR A 233 35.48 -24.38 3.13
CA THR A 233 34.19 -23.91 3.66
C THR A 233 34.18 -23.98 5.18
N GLY A 234 33.60 -23.03 5.84
CA GLY A 234 33.52 -22.96 7.29
C GLY A 234 32.63 -21.80 7.77
N GLU A 235 32.64 -21.56 9.07
CA GLU A 235 31.92 -20.41 9.62
C GLU A 235 32.60 -19.09 9.23
N SER A 236 31.79 -18.07 8.98
CA SER A 236 32.26 -16.71 8.77
C SER A 236 32.80 -16.08 10.04
N PRO A 237 33.76 -15.13 9.93
CA PRO A 237 34.23 -14.42 11.11
C PRO A 237 33.08 -13.61 11.77
N ARG A 238 33.19 -13.41 13.08
CA ARG A 238 32.16 -12.74 13.89
C ARG A 238 31.68 -11.40 13.32
N TRP A 239 32.60 -10.58 12.83
CA TRP A 239 32.25 -9.25 12.30
C TRP A 239 31.34 -9.35 11.08
N MET A 240 31.56 -10.32 10.20
CA MET A 240 30.75 -10.54 8.99
C MET A 240 29.35 -11.09 9.36
N ARG A 241 29.29 -12.13 10.22
CA ARG A 241 28.03 -12.70 10.73
C ARG A 241 27.17 -11.63 11.35
N ARG A 242 27.75 -10.79 12.21
CA ARG A 242 27.05 -9.69 12.87
C ARG A 242 26.48 -8.66 11.87
N GLN A 243 27.28 -8.22 10.89
CA GLN A 243 26.84 -7.24 9.91
C GLN A 243 25.68 -7.79 9.04
N LEU A 244 25.76 -9.06 8.65
CA LEU A 244 24.66 -9.75 7.95
C LEU A 244 23.41 -9.80 8.85
N ALA A 245 23.53 -10.21 10.10
CA ALA A 245 22.41 -10.31 11.04
C ALA A 245 21.73 -8.96 11.30
N LEU A 246 22.49 -7.88 11.46
CA LEU A 246 21.96 -6.51 11.61
C LEU A 246 21.16 -6.04 10.39
N CYS A 247 21.51 -6.54 9.20
CA CYS A 247 20.74 -6.31 7.97
C CYS A 247 19.59 -7.31 7.74
N GLY A 248 19.42 -8.29 8.64
CA GLY A 248 18.34 -9.28 8.58
C GLY A 248 18.69 -10.56 7.81
N LEU A 249 19.96 -10.78 7.47
CA LEU A 249 20.44 -12.01 6.82
C LEU A 249 21.08 -12.94 7.83
N ARG A 250 20.78 -14.24 7.73
CA ARG A 250 21.42 -15.29 8.51
C ARG A 250 22.72 -15.73 7.85
N SER A 251 23.77 -15.92 8.67
CA SER A 251 25.02 -16.53 8.21
C SER A 251 24.81 -18.00 7.83
N ILE A 252 25.45 -18.45 6.75
CA ILE A 252 25.37 -19.82 6.22
C ILE A 252 26.75 -20.46 6.20
N SER A 253 27.68 -19.91 5.41
CA SER A 253 29.05 -20.32 5.33
C SER A 253 29.90 -19.16 4.82
N ASN A 254 31.21 -19.17 5.06
CA ASN A 254 32.13 -18.11 4.65
C ASN A 254 32.00 -17.73 3.16
N VAL A 255 31.86 -18.70 2.26
CA VAL A 255 31.71 -18.43 0.82
C VAL A 255 30.36 -17.77 0.49
N VAL A 256 29.27 -18.31 1.01
CA VAL A 256 27.92 -17.75 0.78
C VAL A 256 27.78 -16.39 1.44
N ASP A 257 28.35 -16.26 2.63
CA ASP A 257 28.30 -15.00 3.37
C ASP A 257 29.11 -13.90 2.68
N ILE A 258 30.23 -14.23 2.02
CA ILE A 258 30.96 -13.27 1.17
C ILE A 258 30.05 -12.73 0.06
N THR A 259 29.26 -13.58 -0.62
CA THR A 259 28.36 -13.11 -1.69
C THR A 259 27.25 -12.22 -1.15
N ASN A 260 26.65 -12.58 -0.01
CA ASN A 260 25.63 -11.77 0.67
C ASN A 260 26.20 -10.46 1.22
N TYR A 261 27.40 -10.52 1.80
CA TYR A 261 28.10 -9.36 2.32
C TYR A 261 28.40 -8.34 1.22
N VAL A 262 28.94 -8.79 0.07
CA VAL A 262 29.22 -7.93 -1.09
C VAL A 262 27.91 -7.33 -1.65
N MET A 263 26.82 -8.09 -1.68
CA MET A 263 25.51 -7.56 -2.08
C MET A 263 25.08 -6.41 -1.17
N LEU A 264 25.18 -6.55 0.16
CA LEU A 264 24.83 -5.49 1.10
C LEU A 264 25.81 -4.33 1.09
N GLU A 265 27.13 -4.62 1.04
CA GLU A 265 28.18 -3.61 1.09
C GLU A 265 28.26 -2.78 -0.18
N ILE A 266 28.28 -3.44 -1.35
CA ILE A 266 28.55 -2.84 -2.67
C ILE A 266 27.27 -2.63 -3.49
N GLY A 267 26.23 -3.43 -3.24
CA GLY A 267 25.01 -3.45 -4.06
C GLY A 267 25.07 -4.42 -5.24
N GLN A 268 26.04 -5.32 -5.29
CA GLN A 268 26.22 -6.31 -6.35
C GLN A 268 25.77 -7.68 -5.84
N PRO A 269 24.62 -8.21 -6.26
CA PRO A 269 24.30 -9.62 -6.03
C PRO A 269 25.31 -10.49 -6.78
N MET A 270 25.87 -11.47 -6.08
CA MET A 270 26.83 -12.42 -6.61
C MET A 270 26.32 -13.84 -6.43
N HIS A 271 26.82 -14.75 -7.25
CA HIS A 271 26.62 -16.18 -7.07
C HIS A 271 27.96 -16.92 -7.10
N ALA A 272 28.01 -18.05 -6.40
CA ALA A 272 29.16 -18.95 -6.42
C ALA A 272 28.68 -20.33 -6.86
N PHE A 273 29.20 -20.82 -7.99
CA PHE A 273 28.91 -22.16 -8.49
C PHE A 273 29.94 -23.14 -7.93
N ASP A 274 29.50 -24.24 -7.35
CA ASP A 274 30.38 -25.38 -7.00
C ASP A 274 30.88 -26.06 -8.28
N MET A 275 32.15 -25.84 -8.60
CA MET A 275 32.78 -26.39 -9.79
C MET A 275 32.83 -27.93 -9.81
N ASP A 276 32.82 -28.59 -8.64
CA ASP A 276 32.82 -30.03 -8.52
C ASP A 276 31.47 -30.65 -8.92
N THR A 277 30.42 -29.83 -9.04
CA THR A 277 29.07 -30.23 -9.48
C THR A 277 28.79 -29.94 -10.96
N LEU A 278 29.62 -29.13 -11.61
CA LEU A 278 29.50 -28.80 -13.02
C LEU A 278 30.11 -29.91 -13.91
N GLU A 279 29.29 -30.44 -14.80
CA GLU A 279 29.67 -31.59 -15.64
C GLU A 279 30.48 -31.15 -16.86
N SER A 280 30.13 -30.02 -17.49
CA SER A 280 30.75 -29.52 -18.71
C SER A 280 31.83 -28.46 -18.48
N CYS A 281 31.83 -27.80 -17.32
CA CYS A 281 32.63 -26.61 -17.04
C CYS A 281 32.44 -25.48 -18.08
N GLN A 282 31.26 -25.41 -18.73
CA GLN A 282 30.89 -24.41 -19.73
C GLN A 282 29.71 -23.64 -19.26
N ILE A 283 29.95 -22.42 -18.77
CA ILE A 283 28.86 -21.54 -18.40
C ILE A 283 28.28 -20.86 -19.64
N ILE A 284 26.99 -21.02 -19.87
CA ILE A 284 26.25 -20.45 -20.98
C ILE A 284 25.07 -19.64 -20.43
N VAL A 285 25.10 -18.32 -20.64
CA VAL A 285 24.01 -17.41 -20.28
C VAL A 285 23.08 -17.23 -21.48
N ARG A 286 21.89 -17.83 -21.43
CA ARG A 286 20.96 -17.89 -22.54
C ARG A 286 19.50 -17.74 -22.10
N ARG A 287 18.63 -17.56 -23.07
CA ARG A 287 17.18 -17.69 -22.80
C ARG A 287 16.85 -19.15 -22.52
N ALA A 288 15.89 -19.38 -21.63
CA ALA A 288 15.37 -20.72 -21.37
C ALA A 288 14.68 -21.30 -22.62
N LYS A 289 14.68 -22.61 -22.74
CA LYS A 289 13.86 -23.31 -23.72
C LYS A 289 12.42 -23.40 -23.21
N ASP A 290 11.45 -23.44 -24.11
CA ASP A 290 10.06 -23.56 -23.70
C ASP A 290 9.78 -24.86 -22.95
N GLY A 291 9.18 -24.77 -21.75
CA GLY A 291 8.95 -25.93 -20.90
C GLY A 291 10.18 -26.44 -20.14
N GLU A 292 11.34 -25.76 -20.24
CA GLU A 292 12.55 -26.11 -19.50
C GLU A 292 12.31 -25.99 -17.98
N LYS A 293 12.89 -26.89 -17.19
CA LYS A 293 12.69 -26.94 -15.74
C LYS A 293 13.97 -26.62 -14.97
N ILE A 294 13.81 -25.94 -13.84
CA ILE A 294 14.87 -25.71 -12.86
C ILE A 294 14.31 -25.88 -11.44
N THR A 295 15.11 -26.50 -10.55
CA THR A 295 14.85 -26.50 -9.12
C THR A 295 15.80 -25.52 -8.45
N THR A 296 15.29 -24.52 -7.76
CA THR A 296 16.06 -23.46 -7.11
C THR A 296 16.51 -23.86 -5.70
N LEU A 297 17.42 -23.07 -5.09
CA LEU A 297 18.00 -23.31 -3.76
C LEU A 297 16.94 -23.46 -2.65
N ASP A 298 15.77 -22.85 -2.80
CA ASP A 298 14.64 -23.00 -1.87
C ASP A 298 13.75 -24.24 -2.17
N SER A 299 14.29 -25.17 -2.96
CA SER A 299 13.64 -26.45 -3.34
C SER A 299 12.33 -26.31 -4.13
N LYS A 300 12.08 -25.17 -4.78
CA LYS A 300 10.93 -24.98 -5.66
C LYS A 300 11.29 -25.35 -7.10
N GLU A 301 10.37 -26.06 -7.77
CA GLU A 301 10.49 -26.36 -9.20
C GLU A 301 9.73 -25.35 -10.03
N PHE A 302 10.37 -24.79 -11.05
CA PHE A 302 9.78 -23.86 -12.00
C PHE A 302 9.82 -24.41 -13.41
N THR A 303 8.74 -24.20 -14.16
CA THR A 303 8.69 -24.42 -15.62
C THR A 303 8.89 -23.08 -16.31
N LEU A 304 9.89 -23.00 -17.15
CA LEU A 304 10.39 -21.77 -17.76
C LEU A 304 9.86 -21.58 -19.18
N THR A 305 9.95 -20.34 -19.63
CA THR A 305 9.63 -19.92 -20.99
C THR A 305 10.82 -19.18 -21.60
N PRO A 306 10.88 -18.97 -22.94
CA PRO A 306 11.94 -18.20 -23.57
C PRO A 306 12.07 -16.72 -23.10
N GLN A 307 11.15 -16.24 -22.28
CA GLN A 307 11.26 -14.93 -21.63
C GLN A 307 12.19 -14.93 -20.43
N ASN A 308 12.43 -16.10 -19.83
CA ASN A 308 13.32 -16.23 -18.67
C ASN A 308 14.77 -16.38 -19.11
N LEU A 309 15.69 -15.73 -18.42
CA LEU A 309 17.13 -15.86 -18.59
C LEU A 309 17.67 -16.91 -17.62
N VAL A 310 18.44 -17.84 -18.12
CA VAL A 310 19.08 -18.92 -17.34
C VAL A 310 20.59 -18.93 -17.53
N ILE A 311 21.28 -19.38 -16.50
CA ILE A 311 22.69 -19.73 -16.55
C ILE A 311 22.78 -21.23 -16.56
N CYS A 312 23.51 -21.78 -17.52
CA CYS A 312 23.58 -23.21 -17.75
C CYS A 312 25.03 -23.73 -17.63
N ASP A 313 25.19 -24.96 -17.16
CA ASP A 313 26.36 -25.76 -17.36
C ASP A 313 26.17 -26.60 -18.65
N GLY A 314 26.76 -26.11 -19.76
CA GLY A 314 26.40 -26.59 -21.08
C GLY A 314 24.90 -26.36 -21.38
N GLU A 315 24.14 -27.45 -21.51
CA GLU A 315 22.68 -27.33 -21.73
C GLU A 315 21.83 -27.31 -20.45
N LYS A 316 22.38 -27.74 -19.32
CA LYS A 316 21.66 -27.93 -18.06
C LYS A 316 21.56 -26.61 -17.27
N PRO A 317 20.35 -26.11 -16.94
CA PRO A 317 20.21 -24.91 -16.10
C PRO A 317 20.78 -25.12 -14.69
N VAL A 318 21.61 -24.18 -14.25
CA VAL A 318 22.23 -24.15 -12.91
C VAL A 318 21.86 -22.89 -12.11
N ALA A 319 21.26 -21.88 -12.76
CA ALA A 319 20.70 -20.74 -12.07
C ALA A 319 19.60 -20.07 -12.91
N LEU A 320 18.62 -19.47 -12.22
CA LEU A 320 17.70 -18.50 -12.78
C LEU A 320 18.37 -17.14 -12.65
N ALA A 321 18.89 -16.60 -13.76
CA ALA A 321 19.77 -15.43 -13.78
C ALA A 321 19.20 -14.25 -13.02
N GLY A 322 19.96 -13.71 -12.08
CA GLY A 322 19.60 -12.53 -11.27
C GLY A 322 18.43 -12.74 -10.30
N VAL A 323 17.91 -13.96 -10.17
CA VAL A 323 16.80 -14.27 -9.24
C VAL A 323 17.26 -15.26 -8.17
N MET A 324 17.66 -16.50 -8.57
CA MET A 324 18.08 -17.51 -7.60
C MET A 324 18.93 -18.60 -8.23
N GLY A 325 19.96 -19.07 -7.51
CA GLY A 325 20.76 -20.20 -7.90
C GLY A 325 19.99 -21.53 -7.95
N GLY A 326 20.48 -22.47 -8.73
CA GLY A 326 19.96 -23.83 -8.78
C GLY A 326 20.48 -24.71 -7.66
N LEU A 327 19.65 -25.60 -7.15
CA LEU A 327 20.01 -26.57 -6.10
C LEU A 327 21.14 -27.51 -6.55
N ASN A 328 21.29 -27.71 -7.85
CA ASN A 328 22.25 -28.60 -8.46
C ASN A 328 23.68 -28.04 -8.56
N SER A 329 23.92 -26.79 -8.20
CA SER A 329 25.23 -26.14 -8.18
C SER A 329 25.54 -25.42 -6.86
N GLU A 330 24.83 -25.80 -5.79
CA GLU A 330 24.96 -25.24 -4.44
C GLU A 330 26.34 -25.50 -3.84
N ILE A 331 26.87 -24.49 -3.14
CA ILE A 331 28.11 -24.61 -2.32
C ILE A 331 27.82 -25.51 -1.12
N LYS A 332 28.64 -26.54 -0.93
CA LYS A 332 28.54 -27.53 0.13
C LYS A 332 29.79 -27.50 1.04
N PRO A 333 29.74 -28.15 2.21
CA PRO A 333 30.88 -28.27 3.09
C PRO A 333 32.10 -28.89 2.40
N GLU A 334 31.89 -29.76 1.40
CA GLU A 334 32.91 -30.47 0.64
C GLU A 334 33.42 -29.72 -0.57
N THR A 335 32.84 -28.56 -0.93
CA THR A 335 33.25 -27.78 -2.10
C THR A 335 34.71 -27.35 -1.99
N THR A 336 35.53 -27.66 -2.99
CA THR A 336 36.96 -27.35 -3.03
C THR A 336 37.31 -26.34 -4.12
N GLN A 337 36.40 -26.07 -5.04
CA GLN A 337 36.58 -25.20 -6.20
C GLN A 337 35.27 -24.45 -6.47
N LEU A 338 35.36 -23.18 -6.80
CA LEU A 338 34.19 -22.41 -7.18
C LEU A 338 34.46 -21.46 -8.35
N LEU A 339 33.39 -21.10 -9.04
CA LEU A 339 33.34 -20.00 -9.98
C LEU A 339 32.44 -18.90 -9.41
N PHE A 340 33.02 -17.74 -9.09
CA PHE A 340 32.21 -16.56 -8.77
C PHE A 340 31.61 -15.96 -10.03
N GLU A 341 30.34 -15.56 -9.90
CA GLU A 341 29.60 -14.75 -10.85
C GLU A 341 29.40 -13.35 -10.30
N SER A 342 29.66 -12.34 -11.12
CA SER A 342 29.23 -10.96 -10.91
C SER A 342 28.77 -10.42 -12.25
N ALA A 343 27.46 -10.15 -12.38
CA ALA A 343 26.87 -9.85 -13.66
C ALA A 343 25.96 -8.62 -13.64
N LYS A 344 25.73 -8.04 -14.82
CA LYS A 344 24.68 -7.07 -15.07
C LYS A 344 23.59 -7.71 -15.92
N PHE A 345 22.35 -7.72 -15.41
CA PHE A 345 21.18 -8.22 -16.13
C PHE A 345 20.21 -7.11 -16.46
N ALA A 346 19.40 -7.30 -17.52
CA ALA A 346 18.39 -6.34 -17.94
C ALA A 346 17.25 -6.25 -16.89
N ARG A 347 17.04 -5.05 -16.34
CA ARG A 347 16.07 -4.74 -15.28
C ARG A 347 14.68 -5.31 -15.55
N ASP A 348 14.13 -5.03 -16.74
CA ASP A 348 12.78 -5.42 -17.13
C ASP A 348 12.63 -6.95 -17.23
N ASN A 349 13.68 -7.64 -17.64
CA ASN A 349 13.68 -9.11 -17.75
C ASN A 349 13.63 -9.74 -16.36
N ILE A 350 14.49 -9.29 -15.43
CA ILE A 350 14.51 -9.83 -14.07
C ILE A 350 13.17 -9.55 -13.36
N ARG A 351 12.64 -8.33 -13.49
CA ARG A 351 11.33 -7.97 -12.93
C ARG A 351 10.19 -8.87 -13.46
N LYS A 352 10.14 -9.10 -14.77
CA LYS A 352 9.13 -9.97 -15.38
C LYS A 352 9.29 -11.41 -14.92
N THR A 353 10.54 -11.90 -14.84
CA THR A 353 10.85 -13.25 -14.38
C THR A 353 10.45 -13.45 -12.92
N ALA A 354 10.92 -12.58 -12.01
CA ALA A 354 10.64 -12.67 -10.57
C ALA A 354 9.14 -12.61 -10.27
N ARG A 355 8.43 -11.67 -10.89
CA ARG A 355 6.97 -11.54 -10.71
C ARG A 355 6.18 -12.67 -11.36
N GLY A 356 6.56 -13.06 -12.58
CA GLY A 356 5.86 -14.10 -13.32
C GLY A 356 5.97 -15.48 -12.66
N LEU A 357 7.08 -15.77 -11.99
CA LEU A 357 7.30 -17.00 -11.22
C LEU A 357 6.91 -16.87 -9.74
N GLY A 358 6.53 -15.67 -9.26
CA GLY A 358 6.26 -15.41 -7.84
C GLY A 358 7.50 -15.59 -6.94
N GLN A 359 8.72 -15.39 -7.50
CA GLN A 359 10.00 -15.62 -6.84
C GLN A 359 10.74 -14.29 -6.67
N ASN A 360 10.33 -13.51 -5.66
CA ASN A 360 11.00 -12.26 -5.30
C ASN A 360 12.12 -12.56 -4.31
N THR A 361 13.33 -12.09 -4.61
CA THR A 361 14.54 -12.27 -3.79
C THR A 361 15.26 -10.94 -3.64
N ASP A 362 16.18 -10.83 -2.66
CA ASP A 362 17.03 -9.64 -2.50
C ASP A 362 17.86 -9.37 -3.77
N ALA A 363 18.38 -10.41 -4.40
CA ALA A 363 19.08 -10.28 -5.68
C ALA A 363 18.19 -9.69 -6.77
N SER A 364 16.96 -10.22 -6.95
CA SER A 364 16.02 -9.71 -7.95
C SER A 364 15.63 -8.25 -7.67
N ALA A 365 15.46 -7.87 -6.40
CA ALA A 365 15.17 -6.50 -6.00
C ALA A 365 16.29 -5.51 -6.38
N HIS A 366 17.56 -5.91 -6.26
CA HIS A 366 18.70 -5.12 -6.72
C HIS A 366 18.71 -4.97 -8.24
N TYR A 367 18.56 -6.09 -8.98
CA TYR A 367 18.55 -6.05 -10.45
C TYR A 367 17.36 -5.29 -11.02
N GLU A 368 16.17 -5.37 -10.39
CA GLU A 368 14.99 -4.62 -10.81
C GLU A 368 15.17 -3.08 -10.76
N LYS A 369 15.95 -2.58 -9.82
CA LYS A 369 16.30 -1.15 -9.75
C LYS A 369 17.46 -0.80 -10.67
N GLY A 370 18.37 -1.73 -10.93
CA GLY A 370 19.50 -1.59 -11.85
C GLY A 370 20.84 -1.73 -11.15
N ILE A 371 21.78 -2.29 -11.87
CA ILE A 371 23.18 -2.47 -11.42
C ILE A 371 24.09 -1.90 -12.49
N SER A 372 25.09 -1.10 -12.07
CA SER A 372 26.05 -0.53 -12.98
C SER A 372 27.18 -1.52 -13.32
N GLU A 373 27.84 -1.34 -14.46
CA GLU A 373 29.02 -2.12 -14.78
C GLU A 373 30.19 -1.87 -13.80
N TYR A 374 30.23 -0.67 -13.22
CA TYR A 374 31.20 -0.33 -12.17
C TYR A 374 30.97 -1.16 -10.90
N THR A 375 29.73 -1.31 -10.50
CA THR A 375 29.33 -2.11 -9.33
C THR A 375 29.70 -3.58 -9.54
N THR A 376 29.51 -4.10 -10.76
CA THR A 376 29.89 -5.46 -11.15
C THR A 376 31.40 -5.71 -10.99
N GLU A 377 32.26 -4.77 -11.44
CA GLU A 377 33.71 -4.82 -11.27
C GLU A 377 34.10 -4.77 -9.79
N LEU A 378 33.54 -3.80 -9.06
CA LEU A 378 33.86 -3.56 -7.65
C LEU A 378 33.46 -4.75 -6.78
N GLY A 379 32.27 -5.33 -7.04
CA GLY A 379 31.75 -6.50 -6.33
C GLY A 379 32.66 -7.73 -6.51
N MET A 380 33.09 -8.02 -7.74
CA MET A 380 34.02 -9.13 -8.00
C MET A 380 35.36 -8.91 -7.26
N ALA A 381 35.96 -7.73 -7.40
CA ALA A 381 37.22 -7.43 -6.74
C ALA A 381 37.12 -7.53 -5.19
N ARG A 382 35.99 -7.07 -4.61
CA ARG A 382 35.76 -7.18 -3.18
C ARG A 382 35.61 -8.62 -2.71
N ALA A 383 34.85 -9.46 -3.44
CA ALA A 383 34.72 -10.88 -3.11
C ALA A 383 36.05 -11.62 -3.12
N LEU A 384 36.90 -11.36 -4.13
CA LEU A 384 38.22 -11.96 -4.24
C LEU A 384 39.18 -11.50 -3.12
N HIS A 385 39.10 -10.20 -2.74
CA HIS A 385 39.81 -9.70 -1.58
C HIS A 385 39.40 -10.44 -0.31
N LEU A 386 38.09 -10.60 -0.07
CA LEU A 386 37.56 -11.28 1.11
C LEU A 386 37.97 -12.76 1.16
N ILE A 387 37.99 -13.47 0.04
CA ILE A 387 38.52 -14.85 -0.03
C ILE A 387 39.94 -14.93 0.52
N GLN A 388 40.80 -13.97 0.17
CA GLN A 388 42.18 -13.93 0.64
C GLN A 388 42.29 -13.45 2.08
N GLU A 389 41.56 -12.40 2.47
CA GLU A 389 41.51 -11.90 3.84
C GLU A 389 41.10 -12.99 4.82
N LEU A 390 40.10 -13.78 4.47
CA LEU A 390 39.65 -14.92 5.27
C LEU A 390 40.52 -16.16 5.15
N GLY A 391 41.44 -16.18 4.21
CA GLY A 391 42.33 -17.32 3.97
C GLY A 391 41.59 -18.59 3.53
N CYS A 392 40.43 -18.45 2.91
CA CYS A 392 39.53 -19.58 2.59
C CYS A 392 39.62 -20.05 1.15
N GLY A 393 40.54 -19.53 0.33
CA GLY A 393 40.70 -19.95 -1.05
C GLY A 393 41.90 -19.29 -1.75
N GLU A 394 42.25 -19.82 -2.92
CA GLU A 394 43.29 -19.31 -3.79
C GLU A 394 42.69 -18.71 -5.07
N VAL A 395 42.89 -17.41 -5.27
CA VAL A 395 42.44 -16.71 -6.47
C VAL A 395 43.35 -17.06 -7.63
N THR A 396 42.79 -17.52 -8.74
CA THR A 396 43.55 -18.01 -9.89
C THR A 396 43.59 -16.99 -11.04
N ALA A 397 44.49 -17.22 -12.04
CA ALA A 397 44.52 -16.42 -13.26
C ALA A 397 43.43 -16.80 -14.29
N THR A 398 42.44 -17.59 -13.89
CA THR A 398 41.28 -17.93 -14.73
C THR A 398 40.15 -16.95 -14.47
N GLU A 399 40.09 -15.96 -15.33
CA GLU A 399 39.05 -14.92 -15.27
C GLU A 399 38.38 -14.72 -16.62
N PHE A 400 37.14 -14.28 -16.60
CA PHE A 400 36.35 -14.00 -17.79
C PHE A 400 35.66 -12.63 -17.62
N ASP A 401 35.71 -11.84 -18.69
CA ASP A 401 34.89 -10.61 -18.82
C ASP A 401 34.17 -10.66 -20.16
N CYS A 402 32.91 -11.12 -20.11
CA CYS A 402 32.05 -11.19 -21.28
C CYS A 402 31.18 -9.93 -21.32
N SER A 403 31.57 -8.96 -22.14
CA SER A 403 30.87 -7.69 -22.29
C SER A 403 30.30 -7.55 -23.71
N ALA A 404 29.07 -7.04 -23.82
CA ALA A 404 28.44 -6.74 -25.11
C ALA A 404 29.01 -5.48 -25.79
N GLY A 405 29.92 -4.77 -25.14
CA GLY A 405 30.55 -3.54 -25.65
C GLY A 405 31.73 -3.12 -24.80
N ALA A 406 32.32 -1.98 -25.10
CA ALA A 406 33.35 -1.40 -24.23
C ALA A 406 32.74 -1.02 -22.87
N PRO A 407 33.49 -1.23 -21.75
CA PRO A 407 33.01 -0.79 -20.43
C PRO A 407 32.58 0.66 -20.46
N ARG A 408 31.39 0.94 -19.89
CA ARG A 408 30.87 2.29 -19.86
C ARG A 408 31.78 3.21 -19.07
N LYS A 409 32.27 4.26 -19.70
CA LYS A 409 32.83 5.42 -19.02
C LYS A 409 31.67 6.20 -18.40
N GLY A 410 31.93 7.04 -17.42
CA GLY A 410 30.95 7.99 -16.92
C GLY A 410 30.29 8.77 -18.07
N LYS A 411 29.00 9.06 -17.96
CA LYS A 411 28.29 9.85 -19.00
C LYS A 411 28.88 11.25 -19.07
N HIS A 412 29.18 11.70 -20.29
CA HIS A 412 29.68 13.04 -20.57
C HIS A 412 28.57 13.90 -21.15
N PHE A 413 28.37 15.07 -20.63
CA PHE A 413 27.43 16.05 -21.19
C PHE A 413 27.87 17.48 -20.84
N THR A 414 27.32 18.43 -21.56
CA THR A 414 27.51 19.87 -21.33
C THR A 414 26.27 20.39 -20.59
N ALA A 415 26.47 21.18 -19.54
CA ALA A 415 25.39 21.80 -18.77
C ALA A 415 25.72 23.28 -18.50
N ARG A 416 24.68 24.09 -18.24
CA ARG A 416 24.83 25.49 -17.91
C ARG A 416 24.33 25.79 -16.51
N ILE A 417 25.11 26.59 -15.77
CA ILE A 417 24.75 27.07 -14.44
C ILE A 417 23.41 27.85 -14.48
N SER A 418 23.26 28.72 -15.48
CA SER A 418 22.04 29.49 -15.69
C SER A 418 20.81 28.62 -15.93
N ALA A 419 20.96 27.48 -16.62
CA ALA A 419 19.87 26.55 -16.87
C ALA A 419 19.48 25.77 -15.58
N ILE A 420 20.45 25.31 -14.79
CA ILE A 420 20.23 24.71 -13.47
C ILE A 420 19.44 25.69 -12.58
N ASN A 421 19.91 26.94 -12.45
CA ASN A 421 19.24 27.96 -11.65
C ASN A 421 17.82 28.29 -12.17
N ALA A 422 17.60 28.25 -13.48
CA ALA A 422 16.28 28.45 -14.07
C ALA A 422 15.31 27.32 -13.72
N ILE A 423 15.77 26.07 -13.70
CA ILE A 423 14.98 24.91 -13.26
C ILE A 423 14.63 25.03 -11.77
N LEU A 424 15.60 25.37 -10.93
CA LEU A 424 15.40 25.52 -9.49
C LEU A 424 14.52 26.73 -9.13
N GLY A 425 14.43 27.74 -9.99
CA GLY A 425 13.71 28.99 -9.69
C GLY A 425 14.38 29.87 -8.62
N ILE A 426 15.60 29.55 -8.22
CA ILE A 426 16.47 30.30 -7.30
C ILE A 426 17.86 30.45 -7.91
N THR A 427 18.68 31.32 -7.36
CA THR A 427 20.07 31.49 -7.78
C THR A 427 20.98 30.87 -6.75
N VAL A 428 21.52 29.70 -7.05
CA VAL A 428 22.60 29.05 -6.30
C VAL A 428 23.93 29.58 -6.85
N PRO A 429 24.86 30.03 -6.00
CA PRO A 429 26.19 30.50 -6.47
C PRO A 429 26.93 29.38 -7.23
N THR A 430 27.64 29.76 -8.31
CA THR A 430 28.40 28.81 -9.14
C THR A 430 29.36 27.99 -8.30
N GLU A 431 30.03 28.59 -7.33
CA GLU A 431 31.00 27.93 -6.46
C GLU A 431 30.35 26.82 -5.62
N GLU A 432 29.12 27.06 -5.13
CA GLU A 432 28.34 26.05 -4.38
C GLU A 432 27.89 24.90 -5.28
N ILE A 433 27.42 25.18 -6.49
CA ILE A 433 27.04 24.14 -7.48
C ILE A 433 28.26 23.24 -7.74
N LEU A 434 29.43 23.84 -8.02
CA LEU A 434 30.65 23.08 -8.29
C LEU A 434 31.12 22.29 -7.07
N ALA A 435 30.99 22.85 -5.87
CA ALA A 435 31.37 22.16 -4.63
C ALA A 435 30.45 20.96 -4.37
N ILE A 436 29.13 21.11 -4.56
CA ILE A 436 28.15 20.03 -4.41
C ILE A 436 28.44 18.90 -5.39
N LEU A 437 28.55 19.21 -6.69
CA LEU A 437 28.82 18.19 -7.71
C LEU A 437 30.12 17.43 -7.43
N LYS A 438 31.17 18.13 -6.97
CA LYS A 438 32.44 17.51 -6.59
C LYS A 438 32.30 16.57 -5.38
N LYS A 439 31.51 16.97 -4.35
CA LYS A 439 31.22 16.10 -3.19
C LYS A 439 30.52 14.80 -3.62
N LEU A 440 29.65 14.90 -4.61
CA LEU A 440 28.93 13.77 -5.21
C LEU A 440 29.76 13.01 -6.26
N SER A 441 31.05 13.30 -6.35
CA SER A 441 32.02 12.64 -7.25
C SER A 441 31.81 12.88 -8.74
N PHE A 442 31.12 13.97 -9.13
CA PHE A 442 31.14 14.43 -10.53
C PHE A 442 32.45 15.10 -10.86
N GLU A 443 32.96 14.81 -12.05
CA GLU A 443 34.10 15.57 -12.61
C GLU A 443 33.54 16.75 -13.40
N VAL A 444 33.91 17.97 -13.03
CA VAL A 444 33.36 19.19 -13.66
C VAL A 444 34.51 20.12 -14.09
N THR A 445 34.42 20.57 -15.31
CA THR A 445 35.34 21.58 -15.87
C THR A 445 34.53 22.75 -16.43
N MET A 446 34.80 23.96 -15.87
CA MET A 446 34.14 25.19 -16.36
C MET A 446 34.79 25.69 -17.65
N GLU A 447 33.97 26.17 -18.55
CA GLU A 447 34.42 26.87 -19.76
C GLU A 447 34.71 28.36 -19.49
N ALA A 448 35.35 29.02 -20.46
CA ALA A 448 35.82 30.42 -20.32
C ALA A 448 34.65 31.44 -20.22
N ASP A 449 33.44 31.07 -20.62
CA ASP A 449 32.25 31.92 -20.54
C ASP A 449 31.70 32.07 -19.10
N GLY A 450 32.14 31.23 -18.16
CA GLY A 450 31.74 31.25 -16.77
C GLY A 450 30.32 30.72 -16.51
N ASP A 451 29.60 30.20 -17.52
CA ASP A 451 28.27 29.62 -17.43
C ASP A 451 28.22 28.15 -17.86
N THR A 452 28.99 27.80 -18.87
CA THR A 452 29.04 26.45 -19.45
C THR A 452 30.03 25.57 -18.70
N MET A 453 29.62 24.32 -18.39
CA MET A 453 30.50 23.31 -17.79
C MET A 453 30.44 22.00 -18.55
N GLN A 454 31.57 21.31 -18.64
CA GLN A 454 31.67 19.93 -19.07
C GLN A 454 31.59 19.04 -17.84
N VAL A 455 30.65 18.09 -17.84
CA VAL A 455 30.36 17.22 -16.68
C VAL A 455 30.55 15.77 -17.06
N VAL A 456 31.23 15.01 -16.17
CA VAL A 456 31.28 13.56 -16.23
C VAL A 456 30.59 13.01 -14.99
N ALA A 457 29.50 12.27 -15.18
CA ALA A 457 28.80 11.62 -14.08
C ALA A 457 29.60 10.41 -13.55
N PRO A 458 29.53 10.11 -12.25
CA PRO A 458 30.15 8.89 -11.70
C PRO A 458 29.61 7.62 -12.38
N ARG A 459 30.47 6.63 -12.60
CA ARG A 459 30.10 5.38 -13.30
C ARG A 459 28.98 4.57 -12.62
N TYR A 460 28.77 4.76 -11.33
CA TYR A 460 27.72 4.11 -10.57
C TYR A 460 26.36 4.83 -10.65
N ARG A 461 26.30 6.08 -11.11
CA ARG A 461 25.07 6.87 -11.29
C ARG A 461 24.46 6.60 -12.67
N GLU A 462 23.63 5.57 -12.75
CA GLU A 462 22.94 5.24 -14.00
C GLU A 462 21.68 6.11 -14.26
N ASP A 463 21.20 6.76 -13.23
CA ASP A 463 20.03 7.65 -13.23
C ASP A 463 20.30 9.02 -13.88
N ILE A 464 21.52 9.46 -13.94
CA ILE A 464 21.88 10.74 -14.61
C ILE A 464 21.78 10.53 -16.12
N GLU A 465 20.71 10.99 -16.76
CA GLU A 465 20.42 10.73 -18.18
C GLU A 465 20.23 11.98 -19.04
N ILE A 466 19.56 13.02 -18.50
CA ILE A 466 19.07 14.17 -19.24
C ILE A 466 20.05 15.36 -19.16
N GLY A 467 20.86 15.44 -18.10
CA GLY A 467 21.85 16.48 -17.88
C GLY A 467 21.38 17.57 -16.91
N GLU A 468 21.04 18.79 -17.38
CA GLU A 468 20.71 19.90 -16.47
C GLU A 468 19.61 19.61 -15.45
N PRO A 469 18.49 18.92 -15.79
CA PRO A 469 17.48 18.56 -14.80
C PRO A 469 18.01 17.63 -13.71
N ASP A 470 18.79 16.61 -14.07
CA ASP A 470 19.36 15.66 -13.11
C ASP A 470 20.36 16.37 -12.19
N LEU A 471 21.18 17.30 -12.76
CA LEU A 471 22.10 18.10 -11.95
C LEU A 471 21.36 19.10 -11.05
N ALA A 472 20.25 19.65 -11.49
CA ALA A 472 19.43 20.55 -10.68
C ALA A 472 18.88 19.80 -9.45
N GLU A 473 18.44 18.54 -9.61
CA GLU A 473 18.04 17.68 -8.51
C GLU A 473 19.19 17.46 -7.52
N GLU A 474 20.39 17.10 -8.01
CA GLU A 474 21.55 16.89 -7.16
C GLU A 474 21.96 18.17 -6.40
N VAL A 475 21.87 19.31 -7.06
CA VAL A 475 22.22 20.60 -6.44
C VAL A 475 21.21 20.93 -5.34
N ILE A 476 19.90 20.87 -5.60
CA ILE A 476 18.91 21.33 -4.61
C ILE A 476 18.83 20.41 -3.39
N ARG A 477 18.96 19.08 -3.55
CA ARG A 477 18.90 18.15 -2.43
C ARG A 477 20.09 18.32 -1.46
N GLU A 478 21.26 18.76 -1.95
CA GLU A 478 22.43 19.05 -1.13
C GLU A 478 22.49 20.51 -0.65
N TYR A 479 21.97 21.45 -1.44
CA TYR A 479 21.90 22.86 -1.07
C TYR A 479 20.82 23.11 -0.02
N GLY A 480 19.70 22.38 -0.11
CA GLY A 480 18.55 22.42 0.81
C GLY A 480 17.29 23.00 0.17
N TYR A 481 16.20 22.27 0.29
CA TYR A 481 14.88 22.69 -0.21
C TYR A 481 14.33 23.93 0.53
N ASP A 482 14.80 24.20 1.73
CA ASP A 482 14.42 25.38 2.53
C ASP A 482 14.78 26.71 1.90
N HIS A 483 15.74 26.70 0.97
CA HIS A 483 16.10 27.87 0.16
C HIS A 483 15.03 28.23 -0.90
N ILE A 484 14.08 27.34 -1.19
CA ILE A 484 13.01 27.58 -2.14
C ILE A 484 11.86 28.29 -1.43
N THR A 485 11.69 29.58 -1.73
CA THR A 485 10.57 30.38 -1.20
C THR A 485 9.32 30.14 -2.06
N PRO A 486 8.20 29.66 -1.50
CA PRO A 486 6.94 29.54 -2.22
C PRO A 486 6.50 30.88 -2.80
N THR A 487 6.16 30.92 -4.08
CA THR A 487 5.66 32.11 -4.77
C THR A 487 4.31 31.84 -5.39
N PHE A 488 3.50 32.90 -5.51
CA PHE A 488 2.27 32.83 -6.29
C PHE A 488 2.58 32.76 -7.77
N LEU A 489 1.72 32.07 -8.51
CA LEU A 489 1.79 32.04 -9.97
C LEU A 489 1.68 33.46 -10.53
N LYS A 490 2.65 33.84 -11.37
CA LYS A 490 2.58 35.10 -12.14
C LYS A 490 1.67 34.86 -13.34
N ALA A 491 0.36 34.92 -13.13
CA ALA A 491 -0.58 34.81 -14.23
C ALA A 491 -0.72 36.16 -14.96
N ALA A 492 -0.61 36.13 -16.28
CA ALA A 492 -0.89 37.31 -17.13
C ALA A 492 -2.38 37.68 -17.15
N GLN A 493 -3.25 36.75 -16.76
CA GLN A 493 -4.69 36.93 -16.69
C GLN A 493 -5.20 36.38 -15.33
N VAL A 494 -6.14 37.14 -14.74
CA VAL A 494 -6.87 36.64 -13.58
C VAL A 494 -7.74 35.47 -14.04
N THR A 495 -7.44 34.31 -13.55
CA THR A 495 -8.30 33.14 -13.74
C THR A 495 -9.38 33.15 -12.66
N THR A 496 -10.62 33.24 -13.06
CA THR A 496 -11.74 33.03 -12.14
C THR A 496 -11.82 31.54 -11.83
N GLY A 497 -11.48 31.17 -10.61
CA GLY A 497 -11.74 29.84 -10.10
C GLY A 497 -13.25 29.63 -9.88
N GLY A 498 -13.65 28.42 -9.60
CA GLY A 498 -15.03 28.06 -9.25
C GLY A 498 -15.36 26.64 -9.67
N LEU A 499 -16.51 26.16 -9.20
CA LEU A 499 -17.03 24.87 -9.58
C LEU A 499 -17.68 24.94 -10.96
N THR A 500 -17.59 23.86 -11.71
CA THR A 500 -18.36 23.69 -12.96
C THR A 500 -19.86 23.62 -12.64
N PRO A 501 -20.74 23.87 -13.62
CA PRO A 501 -22.18 23.70 -13.41
C PRO A 501 -22.57 22.29 -12.94
N ASP A 502 -21.83 21.27 -13.36
CA ASP A 502 -22.07 19.90 -12.93
C ASP A 502 -21.63 19.68 -11.48
N GLN A 503 -20.47 20.18 -11.09
CA GLN A 503 -20.02 20.12 -9.69
C GLN A 503 -21.01 20.83 -8.76
N HIS A 504 -21.51 22.02 -9.15
CA HIS A 504 -22.57 22.70 -8.39
C HIS A 504 -23.87 21.87 -8.27
N ARG A 505 -24.25 21.14 -9.33
CA ARG A 505 -25.43 20.24 -9.26
C ARG A 505 -25.19 19.06 -8.32
N ARG A 506 -24.01 18.44 -8.36
CA ARG A 506 -23.63 17.35 -7.46
C ARG A 506 -23.64 17.79 -6.00
N ASP A 507 -23.03 18.93 -5.70
CA ASP A 507 -23.04 19.51 -4.34
C ASP A 507 -24.46 19.83 -3.87
N LYS A 508 -25.27 20.39 -4.75
CA LYS A 508 -26.69 20.67 -4.47
C LYS A 508 -27.48 19.40 -4.15
N LEU A 509 -27.24 18.32 -4.92
CA LEU A 509 -27.88 17.04 -4.69
C LEU A 509 -27.48 16.46 -3.34
N LYS A 510 -26.16 16.43 -3.04
CA LYS A 510 -25.65 15.95 -1.76
C LYS A 510 -26.24 16.74 -0.58
N ASN A 511 -26.22 18.06 -0.68
CA ASN A 511 -26.79 18.94 0.35
C ASN A 511 -28.30 18.71 0.54
N ALA A 512 -29.05 18.47 -0.55
CA ALA A 512 -30.48 18.16 -0.47
C ALA A 512 -30.73 16.83 0.24
N MET A 513 -29.95 15.79 -0.06
CA MET A 513 -30.00 14.51 0.66
C MET A 513 -29.67 14.66 2.14
N CYS A 514 -28.61 15.40 2.47
CA CYS A 514 -28.24 15.69 3.86
C CYS A 514 -29.36 16.45 4.60
N ALA A 515 -30.04 17.40 3.95
CA ALA A 515 -31.16 18.14 4.52
C ALA A 515 -32.38 17.23 4.86
N GLN A 516 -32.52 16.09 4.17
CA GLN A 516 -33.52 15.06 4.45
C GLN A 516 -33.06 14.02 5.49
N GLY A 517 -31.92 14.26 6.16
CA GLY A 517 -31.41 13.40 7.21
C GLY A 517 -30.62 12.19 6.72
N PHE A 518 -30.20 12.17 5.47
CA PHE A 518 -29.29 11.14 4.95
C PHE A 518 -27.84 11.51 5.21
N TYR A 519 -27.02 10.51 5.53
CA TYR A 519 -25.56 10.61 5.63
C TYR A 519 -24.93 10.10 4.35
N GLU A 520 -23.91 10.79 3.84
CA GLU A 520 -23.16 10.32 2.69
C GLU A 520 -22.30 9.10 3.07
N ALA A 521 -22.40 8.04 2.29
CA ALA A 521 -21.55 6.85 2.37
C ALA A 521 -20.57 6.85 1.18
N MET A 522 -19.39 6.29 1.40
CA MET A 522 -18.40 6.02 0.35
C MET A 522 -18.04 4.53 0.43
N THR A 523 -18.55 3.76 -0.51
CA THR A 523 -18.33 2.32 -0.58
C THR A 523 -17.28 1.98 -1.64
N LEU A 524 -16.73 0.75 -1.55
CA LEU A 524 -15.82 0.27 -2.58
C LEU A 524 -16.56 0.08 -3.90
N ALA A 525 -15.86 0.32 -5.02
CA ALA A 525 -16.38 0.10 -6.37
C ALA A 525 -16.46 -1.38 -6.77
N PHE A 526 -16.35 -2.28 -5.80
CA PHE A 526 -16.27 -3.72 -5.98
C PHE A 526 -17.21 -4.46 -5.03
N TYR A 527 -17.75 -5.59 -5.49
CA TYR A 527 -18.43 -6.59 -4.69
C TYR A 527 -18.28 -7.98 -5.34
N ALA A 528 -19.04 -8.98 -4.93
CA ALA A 528 -19.01 -10.32 -5.50
C ALA A 528 -20.33 -10.67 -6.22
N ASP A 529 -20.29 -11.73 -7.04
CA ASP A 529 -21.53 -12.28 -7.66
C ASP A 529 -22.59 -12.63 -6.59
N ALA A 530 -22.15 -13.07 -5.41
CA ALA A 530 -23.04 -13.39 -4.29
C ALA A 530 -23.87 -12.18 -3.81
N ASP A 531 -23.38 -10.96 -3.97
CA ASP A 531 -24.14 -9.75 -3.63
C ASP A 531 -25.31 -9.52 -4.61
N LEU A 532 -25.12 -9.84 -5.89
CA LEU A 532 -26.17 -9.82 -6.90
C LEU A 532 -27.16 -10.98 -6.69
N ASP A 533 -26.66 -12.15 -6.28
CA ASP A 533 -27.51 -13.31 -5.93
C ASP A 533 -28.40 -12.98 -4.72
N ALA A 534 -27.84 -12.31 -3.71
CA ALA A 534 -28.59 -11.87 -2.53
C ALA A 534 -29.72 -10.89 -2.87
N LEU A 535 -29.59 -10.12 -3.95
CA LEU A 535 -30.64 -9.23 -4.48
C LEU A 535 -31.57 -9.92 -5.52
N HIS A 536 -31.46 -11.21 -5.72
CA HIS A 536 -32.23 -12.00 -6.69
C HIS A 536 -32.10 -11.48 -8.14
N ILE A 537 -31.00 -10.84 -8.48
CA ILE A 537 -30.71 -10.41 -9.87
C ILE A 537 -30.59 -11.66 -10.74
N ALA A 538 -31.43 -11.78 -11.75
CA ALA A 538 -31.45 -12.95 -12.63
C ALA A 538 -30.09 -13.13 -13.36
N PRO A 539 -29.67 -14.38 -13.66
CA PRO A 539 -28.39 -14.64 -14.33
C PRO A 539 -28.22 -13.97 -15.70
N ASP A 540 -29.34 -13.72 -16.39
CA ASP A 540 -29.42 -13.09 -17.70
C ASP A 540 -29.74 -11.58 -17.66
N ALA A 541 -29.88 -11.02 -16.47
CA ALA A 541 -30.15 -9.59 -16.30
C ALA A 541 -28.99 -8.71 -16.77
N PRO A 542 -29.25 -7.52 -17.32
CA PRO A 542 -28.21 -6.59 -17.75
C PRO A 542 -27.19 -6.26 -16.67
N GLU A 543 -27.59 -6.22 -15.41
CA GLU A 543 -26.78 -5.95 -14.23
C GLU A 543 -25.72 -7.03 -13.95
N ARG A 544 -25.90 -8.24 -14.58
CA ARG A 544 -24.92 -9.33 -14.53
C ARG A 544 -23.83 -9.21 -15.61
N ASN A 545 -23.95 -8.29 -16.54
CA ASN A 545 -22.89 -7.99 -17.48
C ASN A 545 -21.82 -7.16 -16.78
N VAL A 546 -20.94 -7.82 -16.01
CA VAL A 546 -19.98 -7.19 -15.08
C VAL A 546 -18.53 -7.43 -15.47
N ILE A 547 -17.69 -6.49 -15.10
CA ILE A 547 -16.24 -6.57 -15.29
C ILE A 547 -15.63 -7.37 -14.14
N ARG A 548 -14.90 -8.44 -14.47
CA ARG A 548 -14.21 -9.28 -13.47
C ARG A 548 -12.80 -8.80 -13.22
N ILE A 549 -12.42 -8.75 -11.95
CA ILE A 549 -11.07 -8.41 -11.50
C ILE A 549 -10.18 -9.64 -11.64
N VAL A 550 -9.06 -9.50 -12.34
CA VAL A 550 -8.12 -10.61 -12.61
C VAL A 550 -7.44 -11.10 -11.32
N ASN A 551 -7.09 -10.17 -10.44
CA ASN A 551 -6.38 -10.42 -9.17
C ASN A 551 -7.11 -9.70 -8.01
N PRO A 552 -8.30 -10.16 -7.61
CA PRO A 552 -9.08 -9.50 -6.57
C PRO A 552 -8.36 -9.56 -5.22
N ILE A 553 -8.52 -8.51 -4.42
CA ILE A 553 -7.95 -8.40 -3.07
C ILE A 553 -8.57 -9.46 -2.15
N SER A 554 -9.85 -9.80 -2.37
CA SER A 554 -10.57 -10.81 -1.59
C SER A 554 -11.65 -11.46 -2.45
N SER A 555 -12.11 -12.64 -2.05
CA SER A 555 -13.21 -13.36 -2.70
C SER A 555 -14.55 -12.59 -2.68
N ASN A 556 -14.69 -11.59 -1.82
CA ASN A 556 -15.86 -10.74 -1.71
C ASN A 556 -15.79 -9.48 -2.59
N LEU A 557 -14.71 -9.29 -3.37
CA LEU A 557 -14.43 -8.09 -4.17
C LEU A 557 -13.95 -8.49 -5.56
N THR A 558 -14.73 -9.32 -6.25
CA THR A 558 -14.32 -10.00 -7.49
C THR A 558 -14.81 -9.33 -8.77
N ILE A 559 -15.83 -8.46 -8.68
CA ILE A 559 -16.43 -7.77 -9.82
C ILE A 559 -16.58 -6.27 -9.55
N MET A 560 -16.52 -5.46 -10.61
CA MET A 560 -16.86 -4.05 -10.51
C MET A 560 -18.38 -3.90 -10.41
N ARG A 561 -18.83 -2.95 -9.59
CA ARG A 561 -20.25 -2.73 -9.33
C ARG A 561 -21.02 -2.28 -10.56
N SER A 562 -22.15 -2.91 -10.81
CA SER A 562 -23.16 -2.54 -11.82
C SER A 562 -24.38 -1.83 -11.22
N LEU A 563 -24.50 -1.82 -9.88
CA LEU A 563 -25.53 -1.16 -9.07
C LEU A 563 -24.91 -0.63 -7.78
N LEU A 564 -25.49 0.41 -7.18
CA LEU A 564 -25.13 0.88 -5.82
C LEU A 564 -25.89 0.13 -4.73
N ALA A 565 -27.04 -0.47 -5.07
CA ALA A 565 -27.93 -1.16 -4.15
C ALA A 565 -27.21 -2.22 -3.28
N PRO A 566 -26.38 -3.15 -3.81
CA PRO A 566 -25.68 -4.13 -2.99
C PRO A 566 -24.74 -3.47 -1.96
N SER A 567 -23.96 -2.49 -2.39
CA SER A 567 -22.99 -1.79 -1.54
C SER A 567 -23.68 -1.09 -0.36
N LEU A 568 -24.74 -0.35 -0.62
CA LEU A 568 -25.50 0.37 0.41
C LEU A 568 -26.23 -0.57 1.35
N LEU A 569 -26.78 -1.69 0.83
CA LEU A 569 -27.41 -2.70 1.67
C LEU A 569 -26.40 -3.34 2.63
N ASN A 570 -25.20 -3.64 2.19
CA ASN A 570 -24.10 -4.15 3.03
C ASN A 570 -23.72 -3.17 4.14
N VAL A 571 -23.69 -1.86 3.84
CA VAL A 571 -23.45 -0.83 4.87
C VAL A 571 -24.61 -0.78 5.87
N ALA A 572 -25.86 -0.84 5.42
CA ALA A 572 -27.04 -0.86 6.30
C ALA A 572 -27.01 -2.09 7.23
N VAL A 573 -26.73 -3.29 6.69
CA VAL A 573 -26.58 -4.54 7.47
C VAL A 573 -25.46 -4.41 8.49
N THR A 574 -24.33 -3.83 8.12
CA THR A 574 -23.18 -3.61 9.03
C THR A 574 -23.58 -2.69 10.18
N ASN A 575 -24.32 -1.61 9.90
CA ASN A 575 -24.82 -0.69 10.94
C ASN A 575 -25.79 -1.39 11.88
N LEU A 576 -26.74 -2.15 11.35
CA LEU A 576 -27.68 -2.92 12.15
C LEU A 576 -26.98 -3.94 13.06
N LYS A 577 -25.93 -4.63 12.58
CA LYS A 577 -25.10 -5.54 13.39
C LYS A 577 -24.36 -4.81 14.53
N LYS A 578 -23.97 -3.55 14.32
CA LYS A 578 -23.32 -2.71 15.33
C LYS A 578 -24.32 -2.04 16.31
N GLY A 579 -25.61 -2.33 16.19
CA GLY A 579 -26.66 -1.80 17.08
C GLY A 579 -27.26 -0.47 16.65
N ASN A 580 -26.91 0.07 15.48
CA ASN A 580 -27.55 1.26 14.91
C ASN A 580 -28.90 0.85 14.31
N ALA A 581 -29.98 0.97 15.10
CA ALA A 581 -31.32 0.49 14.72
C ALA A 581 -32.00 1.33 13.64
N VAL A 582 -31.57 2.56 13.42
CA VAL A 582 -32.15 3.54 12.47
C VAL A 582 -31.02 4.18 11.68
N GLY A 583 -31.23 4.39 10.38
CA GLY A 583 -30.27 5.11 9.54
C GLY A 583 -30.81 5.43 8.17
N ARG A 584 -30.34 6.54 7.62
CA ARG A 584 -30.54 6.97 6.23
C ARG A 584 -29.20 7.25 5.62
N LEU A 585 -28.83 6.55 4.56
CA LEU A 585 -27.54 6.66 3.89
C LEU A 585 -27.74 6.88 2.40
N PHE A 586 -26.88 7.65 1.77
CA PHE A 586 -26.83 7.79 0.33
C PHE A 586 -25.39 7.78 -0.19
N GLU A 587 -25.22 7.46 -1.45
CA GLU A 587 -23.95 7.53 -2.18
C GLU A 587 -24.20 8.08 -3.58
N LEU A 588 -23.42 9.08 -3.99
CA LEU A 588 -23.38 9.57 -5.35
C LEU A 588 -22.07 9.11 -5.98
N SER A 589 -22.11 8.06 -6.80
CA SER A 589 -20.90 7.40 -7.27
C SER A 589 -21.12 6.63 -8.56
N ASN A 590 -20.02 6.27 -9.24
CA ASN A 590 -20.09 5.58 -10.52
C ASN A 590 -20.43 4.10 -10.37
N ILE A 591 -21.23 3.60 -11.30
CA ILE A 591 -21.32 2.19 -11.67
C ILE A 591 -20.57 1.97 -12.99
N TYR A 592 -20.23 0.72 -13.30
CA TYR A 592 -19.38 0.37 -14.43
C TYR A 592 -20.11 -0.56 -15.40
N VAL A 593 -20.39 -0.08 -16.60
CA VAL A 593 -21.17 -0.81 -17.61
C VAL A 593 -20.24 -1.15 -18.78
N PRO A 594 -19.85 -2.43 -18.96
CA PRO A 594 -19.03 -2.81 -20.11
C PRO A 594 -19.86 -2.74 -21.39
N LYS A 595 -19.30 -2.15 -22.45
CA LYS A 595 -19.92 -2.15 -23.76
C LYS A 595 -19.89 -3.54 -24.40
N GLN A 596 -18.83 -4.28 -24.14
CA GLN A 596 -18.68 -5.68 -24.53
C GLN A 596 -17.72 -6.42 -23.60
N LEU A 597 -17.83 -7.74 -23.53
CA LEU A 597 -16.91 -8.63 -22.80
C LEU A 597 -16.35 -9.69 -23.78
N PRO A 598 -15.03 -9.99 -23.75
CA PRO A 598 -14.01 -9.34 -22.94
C PRO A 598 -13.81 -7.87 -23.34
N LEU A 599 -13.33 -7.04 -22.40
CA LEU A 599 -13.12 -5.62 -22.64
C LEU A 599 -12.08 -5.38 -23.76
N THR A 600 -12.44 -4.53 -24.73
CA THR A 600 -11.54 -4.03 -25.78
C THR A 600 -11.36 -2.50 -25.70
N GLU A 601 -12.20 -1.83 -24.92
CA GLU A 601 -12.19 -0.40 -24.63
C GLU A 601 -12.62 -0.18 -23.17
N LEU A 602 -12.45 1.03 -22.67
CA LEU A 602 -12.90 1.38 -21.30
C LEU A 602 -14.42 1.26 -21.20
N PRO A 603 -14.94 0.80 -20.04
CA PRO A 603 -16.38 0.74 -19.79
C PRO A 603 -17.00 2.14 -19.70
N GLU A 604 -18.31 2.21 -19.78
CA GLU A 604 -19.04 3.41 -19.39
C GLU A 604 -19.07 3.53 -17.87
N GLU A 605 -18.66 4.68 -17.36
CA GLU A 605 -18.78 5.05 -15.96
C GLU A 605 -20.00 5.95 -15.81
N ARG A 606 -21.09 5.41 -15.28
CA ARG A 606 -22.35 6.13 -15.08
C ARG A 606 -22.52 6.54 -13.63
N LEU A 607 -22.76 7.83 -13.42
CA LEU A 607 -22.96 8.36 -12.07
C LEU A 607 -24.40 8.08 -11.61
N HIS A 608 -24.54 7.37 -10.49
CA HIS A 608 -25.81 7.04 -9.86
C HIS A 608 -25.92 7.62 -8.46
N LEU A 609 -27.12 8.00 -8.05
CA LEU A 609 -27.48 8.27 -6.67
C LEU A 609 -28.15 7.03 -6.10
N GLY A 610 -27.44 6.29 -5.24
CA GLY A 610 -28.03 5.23 -4.44
C GLY A 610 -28.44 5.75 -3.07
N PHE A 611 -29.49 5.17 -2.46
CA PHE A 611 -29.89 5.50 -1.09
C PHE A 611 -30.54 4.31 -0.40
N VAL A 612 -30.38 4.26 0.93
CA VAL A 612 -31.01 3.27 1.81
C VAL A 612 -31.52 3.96 3.07
N ALA A 613 -32.72 3.62 3.48
CA ALA A 613 -33.29 4.05 4.76
C ALA A 613 -33.78 2.81 5.53
N PHE A 614 -33.41 2.72 6.81
CA PHE A 614 -33.78 1.57 7.63
C PHE A 614 -34.18 1.99 9.04
N GLY A 615 -35.17 1.32 9.61
CA GLY A 615 -35.70 1.56 10.94
C GLY A 615 -37.15 1.13 11.08
N GLU A 616 -37.63 1.02 12.32
CA GLU A 616 -39.00 0.61 12.61
C GLU A 616 -40.04 1.60 12.06
N HIS A 617 -39.70 2.89 12.09
CA HIS A 617 -40.59 3.99 11.71
C HIS A 617 -40.46 4.42 10.24
N GLU A 618 -39.53 3.83 9.49
CA GLU A 618 -39.42 4.12 8.06
C GLU A 618 -40.59 3.53 7.29
N ASP A 619 -41.08 4.30 6.31
CA ASP A 619 -42.15 3.86 5.43
C ASP A 619 -41.94 4.40 4.01
N PHE A 620 -42.78 3.93 3.09
CA PHE A 620 -42.75 4.33 1.69
C PHE A 620 -42.90 5.85 1.51
N PHE A 621 -43.80 6.46 2.29
CA PHE A 621 -44.13 7.89 2.13
C PHE A 621 -43.04 8.80 2.71
N ALA A 622 -42.35 8.36 3.77
CA ALA A 622 -41.24 9.08 4.31
C ALA A 622 -40.08 9.18 3.28
N VAL A 623 -39.77 8.05 2.61
CA VAL A 623 -38.73 8.03 1.55
C VAL A 623 -39.23 8.79 0.31
N LYS A 624 -40.49 8.61 -0.10
CA LYS A 624 -41.08 9.35 -1.20
C LYS A 624 -41.02 10.86 -0.96
N GLY A 625 -41.36 11.33 0.24
CA GLY A 625 -41.29 12.75 0.60
C GLY A 625 -39.88 13.31 0.47
N ALA A 626 -38.87 12.57 0.95
CA ALA A 626 -37.49 12.98 0.80
C ALA A 626 -37.05 13.12 -0.69
N LEU A 627 -37.54 12.22 -1.56
CA LEU A 627 -37.31 12.32 -3.00
C LEU A 627 -38.08 13.48 -3.64
N GLU A 628 -39.31 13.75 -3.20
CA GLU A 628 -40.05 14.93 -3.66
C GLU A 628 -39.39 16.25 -3.28
N ASP A 629 -38.84 16.35 -2.07
CA ASP A 629 -38.04 17.52 -1.65
C ASP A 629 -36.74 17.66 -2.45
N LEU A 630 -36.09 16.53 -2.76
CA LEU A 630 -34.94 16.53 -3.67
C LEU A 630 -35.35 17.10 -5.04
N ALA A 631 -36.46 16.65 -5.62
CA ALA A 631 -36.96 17.13 -6.91
C ALA A 631 -37.28 18.63 -6.87
N VAL A 632 -37.97 19.11 -5.81
CA VAL A 632 -38.26 20.53 -5.60
C VAL A 632 -36.99 21.37 -5.54
N SER A 633 -35.93 20.86 -4.91
CA SER A 633 -34.66 21.57 -4.86
C SER A 633 -34.09 21.86 -6.26
N PHE A 634 -34.36 20.99 -7.25
CA PHE A 634 -33.96 21.15 -8.64
C PHE A 634 -35.00 21.84 -9.54
N GLY A 635 -36.16 22.22 -8.99
CA GLY A 635 -37.23 22.86 -9.73
C GLY A 635 -38.00 21.92 -10.65
N VAL A 636 -38.02 20.62 -10.31
CA VAL A 636 -38.78 19.56 -11.03
C VAL A 636 -39.71 18.86 -10.06
N THR A 637 -40.61 18.02 -10.61
CA THR A 637 -41.51 17.15 -9.84
C THR A 637 -41.21 15.71 -10.21
N PHE A 638 -41.13 14.83 -9.22
CA PHE A 638 -41.07 13.40 -9.45
C PHE A 638 -42.51 12.83 -9.44
N GLU A 639 -42.82 12.09 -10.46
CA GLU A 639 -43.98 11.24 -10.53
C GLU A 639 -43.55 9.82 -10.21
N VAL A 640 -44.48 9.01 -9.66
CA VAL A 640 -44.18 7.62 -9.31
C VAL A 640 -45.15 6.70 -10.00
N GLU A 641 -44.61 5.62 -10.57
CA GLU A 641 -45.39 4.50 -11.14
C GLU A 641 -45.06 3.23 -10.38
N ARG A 642 -46.03 2.32 -10.25
CA ARG A 642 -45.86 1.04 -9.57
C ARG A 642 -44.76 0.23 -10.28
N ALA A 643 -43.80 -0.26 -9.52
CA ALA A 643 -42.73 -1.14 -9.99
C ALA A 643 -42.95 -2.56 -9.45
N GLU A 644 -43.14 -3.53 -10.36
CA GLU A 644 -43.37 -4.94 -10.01
C GLU A 644 -42.22 -5.87 -10.43
N ASP A 645 -41.31 -5.37 -11.23
CA ASP A 645 -40.24 -6.09 -11.92
C ASP A 645 -38.82 -5.78 -11.40
N VAL A 646 -38.67 -5.05 -10.28
CA VAL A 646 -37.37 -4.85 -9.59
C VAL A 646 -37.20 -5.98 -8.58
N PRO A 647 -36.29 -6.93 -8.83
CA PRO A 647 -36.31 -8.24 -8.14
C PRO A 647 -36.04 -8.16 -6.64
N TYR A 648 -35.31 -7.14 -6.18
CA TYR A 648 -34.98 -6.93 -4.77
C TYR A 648 -35.99 -6.04 -4.02
N LEU A 649 -36.98 -5.46 -4.71
CA LEU A 649 -37.99 -4.61 -4.09
C LEU A 649 -39.33 -5.37 -3.94
N HIS A 650 -40.05 -5.02 -2.88
CA HIS A 650 -41.34 -5.63 -2.60
C HIS A 650 -42.41 -5.17 -3.63
N PRO A 651 -43.03 -6.03 -4.43
CA PRO A 651 -43.87 -5.65 -5.58
C PRO A 651 -45.11 -4.82 -5.22
N GLY A 652 -45.53 -4.89 -3.96
CA GLY A 652 -46.67 -4.05 -3.44
C GLY A 652 -46.21 -2.73 -2.82
N ILE A 653 -44.89 -2.49 -2.65
CA ILE A 653 -44.33 -1.30 -1.96
C ILE A 653 -43.08 -0.85 -2.73
N ALA A 654 -43.19 -0.73 -4.03
CA ALA A 654 -42.10 -0.27 -4.90
C ALA A 654 -42.64 0.62 -6.02
N ALA A 655 -41.83 1.56 -6.45
CA ALA A 655 -42.19 2.48 -7.53
C ALA A 655 -40.99 2.83 -8.40
N TYR A 656 -41.25 3.08 -9.67
CA TYR A 656 -40.37 3.83 -10.56
C TYR A 656 -40.50 5.31 -10.28
N ILE A 657 -39.38 6.02 -10.42
CA ILE A 657 -39.30 7.48 -10.31
C ILE A 657 -39.25 8.03 -11.72
N LEU A 658 -40.20 8.90 -12.05
CA LEU A 658 -40.24 9.59 -13.33
C LEU A 658 -40.01 11.09 -13.13
N CYS A 659 -39.28 11.67 -14.07
CA CYS A 659 -39.12 13.13 -14.18
C CYS A 659 -39.49 13.54 -15.60
N ASN A 660 -40.48 14.39 -15.77
CA ASN A 660 -41.04 14.78 -17.08
C ASN A 660 -41.44 13.56 -17.94
N GLY A 661 -41.99 12.50 -17.32
CA GLY A 661 -42.38 11.28 -18.00
C GLY A 661 -41.22 10.33 -18.38
N VAL A 662 -39.95 10.68 -18.03
CA VAL A 662 -38.76 9.84 -18.25
C VAL A 662 -38.43 9.11 -16.94
N ARG A 663 -38.29 7.78 -17.01
CA ARG A 663 -37.84 6.98 -15.86
C ARG A 663 -36.40 7.33 -15.53
N VAL A 664 -36.14 7.82 -14.32
CA VAL A 664 -34.82 8.22 -13.81
C VAL A 664 -34.31 7.24 -12.74
N GLY A 665 -35.17 6.40 -12.18
CA GLY A 665 -34.77 5.45 -11.15
C GLY A 665 -35.92 4.62 -10.59
N SER A 666 -35.65 3.93 -9.47
CA SER A 666 -36.66 3.16 -8.73
C SER A 666 -36.34 3.19 -7.22
N PHE A 667 -37.38 2.98 -6.41
CA PHE A 667 -37.23 2.80 -4.96
C PHE A 667 -38.38 1.96 -4.40
N GLY A 668 -38.14 1.42 -3.22
CA GLY A 668 -39.20 0.67 -2.52
C GLY A 668 -38.71 -0.02 -1.26
N LYS A 669 -39.62 -0.71 -0.58
CA LYS A 669 -39.27 -1.61 0.51
C LYS A 669 -38.48 -2.80 -0.03
N LEU A 670 -37.48 -3.22 0.68
CA LEU A 670 -36.72 -4.45 0.36
C LEU A 670 -37.68 -5.65 0.35
N ALA A 671 -37.60 -6.56 -0.62
CA ALA A 671 -38.42 -7.75 -0.69
C ALA A 671 -38.22 -8.62 0.56
N ASN A 672 -39.27 -9.24 1.04
CA ASN A 672 -39.25 -9.96 2.31
C ASN A 672 -38.33 -11.17 2.29
N ASP A 673 -38.20 -11.86 1.18
CA ASP A 673 -37.32 -13.01 0.96
C ASP A 673 -35.85 -12.56 0.88
N VAL A 674 -35.57 -11.45 0.19
CA VAL A 674 -34.23 -10.81 0.18
C VAL A 674 -33.82 -10.42 1.61
N GLN A 675 -34.72 -9.75 2.33
CA GLN A 675 -34.48 -9.37 3.74
C GLN A 675 -34.25 -10.57 4.64
N ALA A 676 -35.00 -11.67 4.43
CA ALA A 676 -34.82 -12.89 5.21
C ALA A 676 -33.46 -13.58 4.96
N GLY A 677 -32.91 -13.42 3.78
CA GLY A 677 -31.58 -13.91 3.41
C GLY A 677 -30.39 -13.10 4.02
N LEU A 678 -30.65 -11.88 4.52
CA LEU A 678 -29.61 -11.05 5.12
C LEU A 678 -29.19 -11.57 6.50
N ASP A 679 -27.92 -11.46 6.79
CA ASP A 679 -27.35 -11.79 8.11
C ASP A 679 -27.64 -10.67 9.12
N LEU A 680 -28.91 -10.51 9.50
CA LEU A 680 -29.37 -9.53 10.47
C LEU A 680 -29.41 -10.11 11.89
N PRO A 681 -29.19 -9.28 12.94
CA PRO A 681 -29.42 -9.68 14.33
C PRO A 681 -30.82 -10.22 14.54
N ARG A 682 -30.98 -11.30 15.33
CA ARG A 682 -32.26 -11.99 15.53
C ARG A 682 -33.38 -11.06 16.03
N ASP A 683 -33.05 -10.13 16.92
CA ASP A 683 -33.99 -9.17 17.50
C ASP A 683 -34.42 -8.07 16.52
N SER A 684 -33.63 -7.84 15.49
CA SER A 684 -33.89 -6.81 14.46
C SER A 684 -34.69 -7.34 13.27
N ARG A 685 -34.71 -8.66 13.04
CA ARG A 685 -35.29 -9.27 11.81
C ARG A 685 -36.76 -9.03 11.63
N ALA A 686 -37.54 -9.01 12.73
CA ALA A 686 -39.00 -8.96 12.69
C ALA A 686 -39.57 -7.55 12.46
N ASN A 687 -38.86 -6.50 12.95
CA ASN A 687 -39.37 -5.13 12.99
C ASN A 687 -38.63 -4.16 12.09
N GLN A 688 -37.51 -4.56 11.47
CA GLN A 688 -36.78 -3.68 10.58
C GLN A 688 -37.46 -3.53 9.22
N LYS A 689 -37.67 -2.29 8.85
CA LYS A 689 -38.09 -1.93 7.49
C LYS A 689 -36.88 -1.33 6.79
N ILE A 690 -36.53 -1.88 5.65
CA ILE A 690 -35.42 -1.40 4.82
C ILE A 690 -36.01 -0.93 3.50
N PHE A 691 -35.76 0.33 3.16
CA PHE A 691 -36.10 0.94 1.88
C PHE A 691 -34.83 1.22 1.12
N LEU A 692 -34.83 0.88 -0.16
CA LEU A 692 -33.65 0.99 -1.03
C LEU A 692 -34.07 1.65 -2.34
N GLY A 693 -33.20 2.45 -2.92
CA GLY A 693 -33.49 3.03 -4.23
C GLY A 693 -32.22 3.54 -4.91
N GLU A 694 -32.34 3.75 -6.22
CA GLU A 694 -31.26 4.20 -7.08
C GLU A 694 -31.81 5.09 -8.20
N ILE A 695 -31.11 6.19 -8.49
CA ILE A 695 -31.42 7.16 -9.55
C ILE A 695 -30.19 7.30 -10.45
N ASP A 696 -30.39 7.15 -11.77
CA ASP A 696 -29.42 7.52 -12.78
C ASP A 696 -29.28 9.06 -12.84
N TYR A 697 -28.15 9.54 -12.37
CA TYR A 697 -27.89 10.99 -12.26
C TYR A 697 -27.88 11.68 -13.62
N GLU A 698 -27.29 11.07 -14.63
CA GLU A 698 -27.16 11.66 -15.95
C GLU A 698 -28.51 11.77 -16.63
N THR A 699 -29.35 10.72 -16.53
CA THR A 699 -30.73 10.73 -17.00
C THR A 699 -31.56 11.78 -16.29
N LEU A 700 -31.38 11.94 -14.97
CA LEU A 700 -32.04 13.01 -14.19
C LEU A 700 -31.60 14.39 -14.66
N VAL A 701 -30.28 14.63 -14.77
CA VAL A 701 -29.74 15.95 -15.19
C VAL A 701 -30.27 16.36 -16.55
N ALA A 702 -30.46 15.42 -17.47
CA ALA A 702 -31.03 15.71 -18.80
C ALA A 702 -32.48 16.21 -18.74
N GLN A 703 -33.20 15.98 -17.63
CA GLN A 703 -34.57 16.46 -17.41
C GLN A 703 -34.65 17.80 -16.66
N LEU A 704 -33.53 18.29 -16.11
CA LEU A 704 -33.54 19.50 -15.31
C LEU A 704 -33.70 20.76 -16.19
N PRO A 705 -34.45 21.79 -15.70
CA PRO A 705 -34.57 23.05 -16.42
C PRO A 705 -33.25 23.80 -16.49
N ALA A 706 -33.05 24.59 -17.52
CA ALA A 706 -31.84 25.42 -17.68
C ALA A 706 -31.67 26.46 -16.58
N GLY A 707 -32.69 26.74 -15.79
CA GLY A 707 -32.64 27.65 -14.64
C GLY A 707 -34.02 27.77 -13.99
N LEU A 708 -34.05 28.31 -12.78
CA LEU A 708 -35.29 28.58 -12.06
C LEU A 708 -36.08 29.70 -12.78
N ARG A 709 -37.38 29.47 -12.98
CA ARG A 709 -38.30 30.50 -13.48
C ARG A 709 -39.02 31.11 -12.29
N TYR A 710 -39.01 32.43 -12.21
CA TYR A 710 -39.84 33.17 -11.29
C TYR A 710 -41.31 33.08 -11.73
N HIS A 711 -42.16 32.66 -10.81
CA HIS A 711 -43.60 32.72 -10.94
C HIS A 711 -44.14 33.78 -9.99
N PRO A 712 -44.84 34.83 -10.50
CA PRO A 712 -45.39 35.84 -9.60
C PRO A 712 -46.44 35.23 -8.66
N LEU A 713 -46.49 35.75 -7.47
CA LEU A 713 -47.54 35.34 -6.54
C LEU A 713 -48.94 35.72 -7.11
N PRO A 714 -49.98 34.91 -6.84
CA PRO A 714 -51.36 35.28 -7.20
C PRO A 714 -51.76 36.60 -6.58
N GLU A 715 -52.36 37.48 -7.36
CA GLU A 715 -52.91 38.76 -6.88
C GLU A 715 -54.23 38.62 -6.09
N PHE A 716 -54.86 37.46 -6.23
CA PHE A 716 -56.14 37.18 -5.57
C PHE A 716 -56.03 35.90 -4.74
N ASP A 717 -56.87 35.80 -3.70
CA ASP A 717 -56.91 34.62 -2.83
C ASP A 717 -57.33 33.35 -3.57
N THR A 718 -56.70 32.22 -3.22
CA THR A 718 -57.12 30.87 -3.67
C THR A 718 -58.41 30.44 -2.96
N VAL A 719 -59.24 29.70 -3.68
CA VAL A 719 -60.49 29.17 -3.09
C VAL A 719 -60.33 27.64 -2.94
N ALA A 720 -60.49 27.14 -1.72
CA ALA A 720 -60.47 25.71 -1.44
C ALA A 720 -61.87 25.06 -1.53
N ARG A 721 -61.93 23.80 -1.97
CA ARG A 721 -63.14 22.97 -1.98
C ARG A 721 -62.79 21.52 -1.67
N ASP A 722 -63.50 20.98 -0.70
CA ASP A 722 -63.35 19.54 -0.41
C ASP A 722 -64.24 18.71 -1.30
N LEU A 723 -63.70 17.55 -1.74
CA LEU A 723 -64.40 16.64 -2.64
C LEU A 723 -64.10 15.21 -2.23
N ALA A 724 -65.09 14.43 -1.88
CA ALA A 724 -64.95 13.01 -1.59
C ALA A 724 -65.39 12.19 -2.83
N LEU A 725 -64.52 11.34 -3.31
CA LEU A 725 -64.67 10.55 -4.53
C LEU A 725 -64.64 9.05 -4.22
N VAL A 726 -65.53 8.29 -4.90
CA VAL A 726 -65.49 6.82 -4.85
C VAL A 726 -64.80 6.29 -6.10
N ALA A 727 -63.70 5.60 -5.93
CA ALA A 727 -62.90 4.98 -7.00
C ALA A 727 -62.71 3.49 -6.72
N ASP A 728 -62.39 2.72 -7.76
CA ASP A 728 -61.95 1.34 -7.60
C ASP A 728 -60.64 1.28 -6.79
N GLU A 729 -60.45 0.23 -5.99
CA GLU A 729 -59.27 0.06 -5.12
C GLU A 729 -57.95 0.19 -5.87
N GLU A 730 -57.92 -0.35 -7.09
CA GLU A 730 -56.70 -0.36 -7.92
C GLU A 730 -56.41 0.98 -8.62
N THR A 731 -57.35 1.97 -8.57
CA THR A 731 -57.13 3.25 -9.24
C THR A 731 -56.11 4.10 -8.45
N PRO A 732 -54.93 4.45 -9.05
CA PRO A 732 -53.95 5.27 -8.37
C PRO A 732 -54.46 6.69 -8.12
N CYS A 733 -54.13 7.24 -6.94
CA CYS A 733 -54.44 8.64 -6.59
C CYS A 733 -53.87 9.63 -7.61
N GLY A 734 -52.63 9.44 -8.05
CA GLY A 734 -51.95 10.28 -9.04
C GLY A 734 -52.71 10.37 -10.36
N THR A 735 -53.30 9.27 -10.82
CA THR A 735 -54.14 9.24 -12.04
C THR A 735 -55.40 10.14 -11.88
N ILE A 736 -56.02 10.09 -10.71
CA ILE A 736 -57.17 10.94 -10.39
C ILE A 736 -56.79 12.41 -10.40
N ILE A 737 -55.70 12.76 -9.69
CA ILE A 737 -55.19 14.13 -9.62
C ILE A 737 -54.80 14.64 -11.01
N ALA A 738 -54.15 13.82 -11.84
CA ALA A 738 -53.75 14.20 -13.21
C ALA A 738 -54.98 14.53 -14.06
N GLU A 739 -56.01 13.73 -13.98
CA GLU A 739 -57.27 13.98 -14.73
C GLU A 739 -58.03 15.21 -14.17
N MET A 740 -57.97 15.49 -12.86
CA MET A 740 -58.48 16.75 -12.29
C MET A 740 -57.76 17.98 -12.84
N LYS A 741 -56.42 17.99 -12.80
CA LYS A 741 -55.59 19.09 -13.32
C LYS A 741 -55.77 19.28 -14.82
N ARG A 742 -55.89 18.18 -15.58
CA ARG A 742 -56.18 18.24 -17.01
C ARG A 742 -57.54 18.87 -17.33
N ALA A 743 -58.56 18.59 -16.49
CA ALA A 743 -59.91 19.12 -16.68
C ALA A 743 -60.02 20.62 -16.37
N CYS A 744 -59.20 21.17 -15.48
CA CYS A 744 -59.32 22.55 -15.02
C CYS A 744 -57.94 23.22 -14.88
N LYS A 745 -57.64 24.22 -15.70
CA LYS A 745 -56.38 24.97 -15.65
C LYS A 745 -56.24 25.83 -14.39
N GLN A 746 -57.35 26.27 -13.79
CA GLN A 746 -57.39 27.08 -12.57
C GLN A 746 -57.14 26.23 -11.32
N LEU A 747 -57.10 24.90 -11.41
CA LEU A 747 -56.75 24.01 -10.31
C LEU A 747 -55.24 24.07 -10.06
N ALA A 748 -54.87 24.85 -9.08
CA ALA A 748 -53.45 25.07 -8.74
C ALA A 748 -52.88 23.85 -7.99
N ASP A 749 -53.63 23.33 -7.03
CA ASP A 749 -53.16 22.21 -6.23
C ASP A 749 -54.31 21.30 -5.78
N VAL A 750 -53.98 20.03 -5.49
CA VAL A 750 -54.94 19.01 -5.02
C VAL A 750 -54.23 18.23 -3.91
N GLU A 751 -54.80 18.30 -2.72
CA GLU A 751 -54.33 17.61 -1.54
C GLU A 751 -55.25 16.45 -1.20
N LEU A 752 -54.71 15.23 -1.09
CA LEU A 752 -55.42 14.07 -0.57
C LEU A 752 -55.26 14.06 0.96
N PHE A 753 -56.38 14.22 1.71
CA PHE A 753 -56.33 14.27 3.17
C PHE A 753 -56.94 13.05 3.87
N ASP A 754 -57.78 12.23 3.18
CA ASP A 754 -58.32 11.01 3.77
C ASP A 754 -58.58 9.93 2.73
N ILE A 755 -58.40 8.67 3.15
CA ILE A 755 -58.82 7.46 2.40
C ILE A 755 -59.61 6.57 3.31
N TYR A 756 -60.91 6.40 2.96
CA TYR A 756 -61.84 5.62 3.76
C TYR A 756 -62.33 4.38 3.01
N ARG A 757 -62.38 3.26 3.71
CA ARG A 757 -62.89 1.96 3.22
C ARG A 757 -63.92 1.42 4.15
N SER A 758 -65.08 1.01 3.62
CA SER A 758 -66.11 0.30 4.38
C SER A 758 -67.01 -0.50 3.44
N GLU A 759 -67.73 -1.42 3.98
CA GLU A 759 -68.75 -2.21 3.24
C GLU A 759 -69.78 -1.30 2.58
N ALA A 760 -70.13 -0.14 3.16
CA ALA A 760 -71.08 0.84 2.64
C ALA A 760 -70.61 1.52 1.33
N ILE A 761 -69.34 1.52 1.03
CA ILE A 761 -68.71 2.08 -0.21
C ILE A 761 -68.76 1.04 -1.34
N GLY A 762 -68.83 -0.23 -0.99
CA GLY A 762 -68.81 -1.36 -1.89
C GLY A 762 -67.50 -2.13 -1.89
N ALA A 763 -67.59 -3.44 -2.12
CA ALA A 763 -66.39 -4.28 -2.18
C ALA A 763 -65.52 -3.88 -3.36
N GLY A 764 -64.18 -3.79 -3.14
CA GLY A 764 -63.22 -3.40 -4.16
C GLY A 764 -63.19 -1.91 -4.48
N LYS A 765 -63.78 -1.06 -3.61
CA LYS A 765 -63.82 0.41 -3.76
C LYS A 765 -63.24 1.11 -2.55
N LYS A 766 -62.69 2.31 -2.78
CA LYS A 766 -62.20 3.24 -1.75
C LYS A 766 -62.81 4.63 -1.95
N SER A 767 -63.07 5.33 -0.87
CA SER A 767 -63.40 6.77 -0.89
C SER A 767 -62.13 7.55 -0.61
N MET A 768 -61.81 8.48 -1.50
CA MET A 768 -60.67 9.40 -1.34
C MET A 768 -61.20 10.81 -1.22
N ALA A 769 -60.77 11.51 -0.17
CA ALA A 769 -61.17 12.89 0.10
C ALA A 769 -60.05 13.84 -0.24
N PHE A 770 -60.33 14.80 -1.10
CA PHE A 770 -59.39 15.77 -1.63
C PHE A 770 -59.81 17.19 -1.27
N THR A 771 -58.82 18.05 -0.96
CA THR A 771 -58.99 19.49 -0.98
C THR A 771 -58.41 20.02 -2.29
N LEU A 772 -59.28 20.71 -3.06
CA LEU A 772 -58.92 21.31 -4.34
C LEU A 772 -58.68 22.80 -4.17
N HIS A 773 -57.51 23.28 -4.54
CA HIS A 773 -57.14 24.69 -4.46
C HIS A 773 -57.22 25.34 -5.85
N PHE A 774 -58.20 26.27 -6.02
CA PHE A 774 -58.36 26.99 -7.26
C PHE A 774 -57.69 28.36 -7.18
N ALA A 775 -56.79 28.65 -8.08
CA ALA A 775 -56.11 29.93 -8.20
C ALA A 775 -56.70 30.77 -9.33
N PRO A 776 -57.06 32.03 -9.07
CA PRO A 776 -57.54 32.92 -10.10
C PRO A 776 -56.41 33.37 -11.05
N GLU A 777 -56.74 33.55 -12.34
CA GLU A 777 -55.76 34.08 -13.31
C GLU A 777 -55.80 35.63 -13.36
N ASN A 778 -56.98 36.24 -13.46
CA ASN A 778 -57.13 37.69 -13.73
C ASN A 778 -58.18 38.41 -12.86
N LYS A 779 -58.92 37.71 -12.09
CA LYS A 779 -59.97 38.30 -11.18
C LYS A 779 -60.25 37.33 -10.06
N ALA A 780 -60.79 37.82 -8.90
CA ALA A 780 -61.22 36.99 -7.82
C ALA A 780 -62.27 35.98 -8.30
N LEU A 781 -62.17 34.72 -7.76
CA LEU A 781 -63.12 33.64 -8.08
C LEU A 781 -64.45 33.83 -7.26
N GLU A 782 -65.57 33.79 -7.94
CA GLU A 782 -66.87 33.71 -7.31
C GLU A 782 -67.28 32.26 -7.04
N ALA A 783 -68.19 32.01 -6.12
CA ALA A 783 -68.65 30.65 -5.79
C ALA A 783 -69.15 29.92 -7.05
N ALA A 784 -69.84 30.61 -7.95
CA ALA A 784 -70.37 30.08 -9.21
C ALA A 784 -69.31 29.63 -10.21
N ASP A 785 -68.12 30.30 -10.19
CA ASP A 785 -66.97 29.89 -11.02
C ASP A 785 -66.42 28.60 -10.47
N VAL A 786 -66.20 28.46 -9.18
CA VAL A 786 -65.70 27.27 -8.52
C VAL A 786 -66.65 26.07 -8.71
N ASP A 787 -67.91 26.28 -8.55
CA ASP A 787 -68.94 25.22 -8.78
C ASP A 787 -68.90 24.72 -10.23
N ARG A 788 -68.70 25.62 -11.21
CA ARG A 788 -68.53 25.27 -12.60
C ARG A 788 -67.26 24.45 -12.83
N PHE A 789 -66.13 24.79 -12.18
CA PHE A 789 -64.90 24.04 -12.26
C PHE A 789 -65.02 22.66 -11.65
N VAL A 790 -65.62 22.54 -10.46
CA VAL A 790 -65.90 21.24 -9.82
C VAL A 790 -66.80 20.35 -10.71
N LYS A 791 -67.90 20.92 -11.29
CA LYS A 791 -68.74 20.15 -12.22
C LYS A 791 -67.97 19.64 -13.42
N LYS A 792 -67.04 20.44 -13.97
CA LYS A 792 -66.20 20.04 -15.10
C LYS A 792 -65.28 18.91 -14.71
N ILE A 793 -64.63 19.01 -13.54
CA ILE A 793 -63.74 17.97 -12.99
C ILE A 793 -64.51 16.67 -12.79
N LEU A 794 -65.62 16.70 -12.13
CA LEU A 794 -66.48 15.54 -11.89
C LEU A 794 -66.97 14.88 -13.18
N GLY A 795 -67.33 15.68 -14.18
CA GLY A 795 -67.73 15.18 -15.49
C GLY A 795 -66.56 14.45 -16.20
N ASN A 796 -65.36 15.00 -16.12
CA ASN A 796 -64.19 14.35 -16.68
C ASN A 796 -63.82 13.06 -15.94
N LEU A 797 -63.85 13.05 -14.61
CA LEU A 797 -63.53 11.89 -13.79
C LEU A 797 -64.56 10.75 -14.02
N LYS A 798 -65.85 11.07 -14.12
CA LYS A 798 -66.89 10.10 -14.43
C LYS A 798 -66.69 9.49 -15.82
N PHE A 799 -66.41 10.34 -16.81
CA PHE A 799 -66.24 9.89 -18.18
C PHE A 799 -64.96 9.05 -18.41
N LYS A 800 -63.86 9.47 -17.80
CA LYS A 800 -62.55 8.85 -18.05
C LYS A 800 -62.26 7.65 -17.15
N LEU A 801 -62.67 7.75 -15.89
CA LEU A 801 -62.27 6.81 -14.83
C LEU A 801 -63.46 6.14 -14.12
N GLY A 802 -64.72 6.46 -14.51
CA GLY A 802 -65.91 5.94 -13.86
C GLY A 802 -66.09 6.37 -12.39
N ILE A 803 -65.40 7.44 -11.97
CA ILE A 803 -65.39 7.91 -10.59
C ILE A 803 -66.61 8.79 -10.32
N GLU A 804 -67.24 8.57 -9.19
CA GLU A 804 -68.43 9.30 -8.73
C GLU A 804 -68.12 10.00 -7.39
N ILE A 805 -68.87 11.06 -7.12
CA ILE A 805 -68.82 11.72 -5.82
C ILE A 805 -69.51 10.82 -4.78
N ARG A 806 -68.97 10.82 -3.59
CA ARG A 806 -69.53 10.07 -2.45
C ARG A 806 -70.85 10.67 -1.97
#